data_3aeeba04a0230426bc0c1c77b4f435f5
#
_entry.id   3aeeba04a0230426bc0c1c77b4f435f5
#
_cell.length_a   1.000
_cell.length_b   1.000
_cell.length_c   1.000
_cell.angle_alpha   90.00
_cell.angle_beta   90.00
_cell.angle_gamma   90.00
#
_symmetry.space_group_name_H-M   'P 1'
#
loop_
_entity.id
_entity.type
_entity.pdbx_description
1 polymer ?
#
loop_
_entity_poly.entity_id
_entity_poly.type
_entity_poly.pdbx_seq_one_letter_code
_entity_poly.pdbx_strand_id
1 'polypeptide(L)'
;VRALAVAGAEIRAMVEAQPFPADLQKAIAEAFATLSAGNAGATFAVRSSATAEDLPDASFAGQQETFLNVHGIDEVLHKMKEVFASLYNDRAISYRVHKGFAHDVVALSAGVQRMVRSDLGAAGVMFTIDTESGFDQVVFITSSYGLGETVVQGAVNPDEFYVHKPMLRAGNKAVIRRNLGSKLIQMVFTTAEEKAAGALKGKLIKTVDVPAEQRNRYSLTDADVEQLAQYALVIEQHYGRPMDIEWGKDGQDGLLYILQARPETVKSQAGNQAEMRYKLKGRGAVLAEGRAIGQKIGTGPVRLVHSISEMDKVQPGDVLVTDMTDPNWEPVMKRASAIITNRGGRTCHAAIIARELGIPAVVGCGDATERLKDGTLVTVSCAEGDTGHIYDGLLETEVTEVQRGEMPEIATKIMMNVGNPQLAFDFCQLPNQGVGLARLEFIINNNIGVHPKAILDYPNIDSDLKKAVESVARGHASPRAFYVDKVAEGVATIAAAFWPKPVIVRLSDFKSNEYRKLIGGSRYEPEEENPMLGFRGAARYVSDEFGEAFAMECEAIKRVRNDMGLTNVQVMVPFVRTLGQAERVTQLLAQHGLQRGKDGLKLIMMCEIPSNALLAEQFLAFFDGFSIGSNDLTQLTLGLDRDSGLELLAKDFDERDQAVEALIHMAIKACLAQGKYIGICGQGPSDHPDFAQWLADEGISSISLNPDSVVATWKLLAAAH
;
A
#
# COMPACT_ATOMS: atom_id res chain seq x y z
N VAL A 1 -10.93 -7.94 -37.36
CA VAL A 1 -11.68 -8.61 -36.27
C VAL A 1 -12.51 -9.79 -36.80
N ARG A 2 -13.40 -9.58 -37.75
CA ARG A 2 -14.25 -10.66 -38.28
C ARG A 2 -13.48 -11.83 -38.92
N ALA A 3 -12.48 -11.53 -39.76
CA ALA A 3 -11.67 -12.57 -40.41
C ALA A 3 -10.87 -13.37 -39.37
N LEU A 4 -10.36 -12.73 -38.33
CA LEU A 4 -9.65 -13.39 -37.23
C LEU A 4 -10.60 -14.32 -36.47
N ALA A 5 -11.80 -13.86 -36.17
CA ALA A 5 -12.80 -14.64 -35.42
C ALA A 5 -13.20 -15.91 -36.18
N VAL A 6 -13.39 -15.82 -37.52
CA VAL A 6 -13.74 -16.96 -38.38
C VAL A 6 -12.57 -17.96 -38.45
N ALA A 7 -11.37 -17.48 -38.75
CA ALA A 7 -10.19 -18.35 -38.88
C ALA A 7 -9.84 -18.99 -37.52
N GLY A 8 -9.88 -18.25 -36.45
CA GLY A 8 -9.62 -18.78 -35.10
C GLY A 8 -10.62 -19.88 -34.70
N ALA A 9 -11.90 -19.65 -34.96
CA ALA A 9 -12.95 -20.64 -34.67
C ALA A 9 -12.76 -21.95 -35.46
N GLU A 10 -12.40 -21.85 -36.73
CA GLU A 10 -12.11 -23.04 -37.58
C GLU A 10 -10.90 -23.81 -37.05
N ILE A 11 -9.82 -23.14 -36.68
CA ILE A 11 -8.61 -23.78 -36.16
C ILE A 11 -8.92 -24.48 -34.83
N ARG A 12 -9.61 -23.80 -33.93
CA ARG A 12 -9.99 -24.39 -32.63
C ARG A 12 -10.86 -25.63 -32.80
N ALA A 13 -11.83 -25.60 -33.70
CA ALA A 13 -12.68 -26.73 -33.98
C ALA A 13 -11.88 -27.92 -34.53
N MET A 14 -10.91 -27.68 -35.39
CA MET A 14 -10.02 -28.73 -35.92
C MET A 14 -9.19 -29.38 -34.81
N VAL A 15 -8.63 -28.59 -33.89
CA VAL A 15 -7.85 -29.11 -32.76
C VAL A 15 -8.72 -29.95 -31.82
N GLU A 16 -9.90 -29.48 -31.48
CA GLU A 16 -10.84 -30.17 -30.59
C GLU A 16 -11.38 -31.48 -31.18
N ALA A 17 -11.50 -31.53 -32.50
CA ALA A 17 -12.02 -32.72 -33.21
C ALA A 17 -10.99 -33.86 -33.33
N GLN A 18 -9.70 -33.56 -33.15
CA GLN A 18 -8.67 -34.60 -33.29
C GLN A 18 -8.66 -35.55 -32.10
N PRO A 19 -8.72 -36.87 -32.30
CA PRO A 19 -8.54 -37.81 -31.21
C PRO A 19 -7.08 -37.83 -30.76
N PHE A 20 -6.85 -38.08 -29.46
CA PHE A 20 -5.51 -38.34 -28.98
C PHE A 20 -4.93 -39.63 -29.59
N PRO A 21 -3.60 -39.69 -29.89
CA PRO A 21 -2.98 -40.96 -30.21
C PRO A 21 -3.26 -41.99 -29.09
N ALA A 22 -3.48 -43.25 -29.48
CA ALA A 22 -3.94 -44.29 -28.55
C ALA A 22 -2.97 -44.51 -27.39
N ASP A 23 -1.66 -44.45 -27.62
CA ASP A 23 -0.62 -44.57 -26.60
C ASP A 23 -0.61 -43.40 -25.62
N LEU A 24 -0.83 -42.17 -26.12
CA LEU A 24 -0.93 -40.99 -25.30
C LEU A 24 -2.20 -41.01 -24.44
N GLN A 25 -3.33 -41.37 -25.01
CA GLN A 25 -4.58 -41.47 -24.25
C GLN A 25 -4.49 -42.52 -23.13
N LYS A 26 -3.82 -43.63 -23.38
CA LYS A 26 -3.58 -44.68 -22.39
C LYS A 26 -2.68 -44.15 -21.25
N ALA A 27 -1.60 -43.44 -21.59
CA ALA A 27 -0.69 -42.87 -20.60
C ALA A 27 -1.40 -41.82 -19.73
N ILE A 28 -2.23 -40.97 -20.33
CA ILE A 28 -3.03 -39.99 -19.59
C ILE A 28 -4.01 -40.69 -18.64
N ALA A 29 -4.70 -41.70 -19.10
CA ALA A 29 -5.66 -42.45 -18.28
C ALA A 29 -4.99 -43.12 -17.09
N GLU A 30 -3.81 -43.74 -17.28
CA GLU A 30 -3.01 -44.35 -16.21
C GLU A 30 -2.55 -43.32 -15.18
N ALA A 31 -2.03 -42.19 -15.63
CA ALA A 31 -1.61 -41.10 -14.75
C ALA A 31 -2.77 -40.51 -13.96
N PHE A 32 -3.91 -40.31 -14.62
CA PHE A 32 -5.13 -39.83 -13.98
C PHE A 32 -5.65 -40.80 -12.92
N ALA A 33 -5.63 -42.11 -13.21
CA ALA A 33 -6.02 -43.14 -12.23
C ALA A 33 -5.16 -43.08 -10.96
N THR A 34 -3.85 -42.85 -11.11
CA THR A 34 -2.92 -42.66 -9.97
C THR A 34 -3.25 -41.38 -9.21
N LEU A 35 -3.47 -40.29 -9.93
CA LEU A 35 -3.76 -38.97 -9.33
C LEU A 35 -5.07 -38.96 -8.55
N SER A 36 -6.08 -39.66 -9.03
CA SER A 36 -7.42 -39.74 -8.42
C SER A 36 -7.58 -40.91 -7.43
N ALA A 37 -6.58 -41.75 -7.24
CA ALA A 37 -6.63 -42.91 -6.36
C ALA A 37 -7.04 -42.54 -4.93
N GLY A 38 -8.00 -43.27 -4.36
CA GLY A 38 -8.52 -43.07 -3.03
C GLY A 38 -9.51 -41.92 -2.84
N ASN A 39 -9.85 -41.20 -3.91
CA ASN A 39 -10.85 -40.12 -3.85
C ASN A 39 -11.67 -40.03 -5.13
N ALA A 40 -12.76 -40.79 -5.19
CA ALA A 40 -13.66 -40.82 -6.35
C ALA A 40 -14.40 -39.48 -6.57
N GLY A 41 -14.52 -38.65 -5.54
CA GLY A 41 -15.15 -37.31 -5.61
C GLY A 41 -14.20 -36.19 -5.94
N ALA A 42 -12.92 -36.48 -6.14
CA ALA A 42 -11.93 -35.44 -6.44
C ALA A 42 -12.20 -34.77 -7.77
N THR A 43 -12.03 -33.47 -7.82
CA THR A 43 -12.07 -32.69 -9.05
C THR A 43 -10.72 -32.07 -9.36
N PHE A 44 -10.53 -31.60 -10.58
CA PHE A 44 -9.23 -31.23 -11.11
C PHE A 44 -9.30 -29.89 -11.83
N ALA A 45 -8.18 -29.20 -11.85
CA ALA A 45 -7.94 -28.06 -12.72
C ALA A 45 -7.17 -28.56 -13.95
N VAL A 46 -7.59 -28.15 -15.11
CA VAL A 46 -6.87 -28.41 -16.38
C VAL A 46 -6.32 -27.07 -16.84
N ARG A 47 -5.01 -26.91 -16.80
CA ARG A 47 -4.34 -25.63 -16.99
C ARG A 47 -3.33 -25.69 -18.14
N SER A 48 -3.19 -24.54 -18.81
CA SER A 48 -2.17 -24.36 -19.83
C SER A 48 -0.83 -23.91 -19.23
N SER A 49 0.26 -24.30 -19.92
CA SER A 49 1.58 -23.73 -19.69
C SER A 49 2.26 -23.60 -21.05
N ALA A 50 2.45 -22.38 -21.50
CA ALA A 50 3.04 -22.09 -22.81
C ALA A 50 4.56 -21.93 -22.72
N THR A 51 5.28 -22.33 -23.78
CA THR A 51 6.74 -22.15 -23.86
C THR A 51 7.17 -20.69 -23.87
N ALA A 52 6.26 -19.77 -24.21
CA ALA A 52 6.50 -18.32 -24.26
C ALA A 52 5.74 -17.56 -23.19
N GLU A 53 5.23 -18.21 -22.15
CA GLU A 53 4.32 -17.60 -21.17
C GLU A 53 4.99 -16.49 -20.36
N ASP A 54 6.19 -16.71 -19.88
CA ASP A 54 6.89 -15.79 -18.97
C ASP A 54 8.28 -15.44 -19.49
N LEU A 55 8.36 -15.03 -20.75
CA LEU A 55 9.61 -14.54 -21.32
C LEU A 55 9.97 -13.17 -20.76
N PRO A 56 11.28 -12.84 -20.63
CA PRO A 56 11.72 -11.54 -20.13
C PRO A 56 11.10 -10.34 -20.86
N ASP A 57 10.82 -10.49 -22.15
CA ASP A 57 10.34 -9.40 -23.01
C ASP A 57 8.81 -9.42 -23.22
N ALA A 58 8.12 -10.46 -22.78
CA ALA A 58 6.70 -10.61 -23.03
C ALA A 58 6.05 -11.58 -22.05
N SER A 59 4.84 -11.25 -21.62
CA SER A 59 4.02 -12.10 -20.75
C SER A 59 2.75 -12.54 -21.48
N PHE A 60 2.45 -13.84 -21.42
CA PHE A 60 1.20 -14.41 -21.95
C PHE A 60 0.12 -14.54 -20.86
N ALA A 61 0.26 -13.85 -19.74
CA ALA A 61 -0.71 -13.88 -18.65
C ALA A 61 -2.14 -13.62 -19.17
N GLY A 62 -3.07 -14.52 -18.85
CA GLY A 62 -4.46 -14.43 -19.28
C GLY A 62 -4.74 -14.71 -20.75
N GLN A 63 -3.76 -15.20 -21.52
CA GLN A 63 -3.93 -15.48 -22.95
C GLN A 63 -4.47 -16.88 -23.23
N GLN A 64 -4.29 -17.84 -22.32
CA GLN A 64 -4.76 -19.23 -22.46
C GLN A 64 -5.88 -19.55 -21.46
N GLU A 65 -6.58 -20.67 -21.70
CA GLU A 65 -7.70 -21.12 -20.89
C GLU A 65 -7.26 -21.96 -19.68
N THR A 66 -8.03 -21.86 -18.61
CA THR A 66 -7.94 -22.75 -17.45
C THR A 66 -9.34 -23.23 -17.10
N PHE A 67 -9.51 -24.53 -16.89
CA PHE A 67 -10.80 -25.14 -16.52
C PHE A 67 -10.73 -25.71 -15.11
N LEU A 68 -11.68 -25.32 -14.28
CA LEU A 68 -11.76 -25.69 -12.87
C LEU A 68 -12.91 -26.65 -12.63
N ASN A 69 -12.83 -27.44 -11.55
CA ASN A 69 -13.87 -28.38 -11.13
C ASN A 69 -14.17 -29.47 -12.21
N VAL A 70 -13.14 -29.95 -12.87
CA VAL A 70 -13.24 -31.00 -13.90
C VAL A 70 -13.28 -32.37 -13.22
N HIS A 71 -14.23 -33.21 -13.58
CA HIS A 71 -14.46 -34.51 -12.95
C HIS A 71 -14.42 -35.66 -13.96
N GLY A 72 -13.63 -36.68 -13.68
CA GLY A 72 -13.56 -37.90 -14.48
C GLY A 72 -12.65 -37.79 -15.69
N ILE A 73 -12.20 -38.95 -16.18
CA ILE A 73 -11.23 -39.03 -17.28
C ILE A 73 -11.75 -38.46 -18.59
N ASP A 74 -13.02 -38.67 -18.91
CA ASP A 74 -13.59 -38.22 -20.18
C ASP A 74 -13.66 -36.68 -20.23
N GLU A 75 -14.07 -36.06 -19.14
CA GLU A 75 -14.13 -34.61 -19.02
C GLU A 75 -12.72 -33.99 -19.03
N VAL A 76 -11.77 -34.67 -18.36
CA VAL A 76 -10.35 -34.24 -18.35
C VAL A 76 -9.78 -34.24 -19.77
N LEU A 77 -9.98 -35.34 -20.52
CA LEU A 77 -9.50 -35.44 -21.89
C LEU A 77 -10.12 -34.37 -22.80
N HIS A 78 -11.41 -34.10 -22.63
CA HIS A 78 -12.09 -33.07 -23.41
C HIS A 78 -11.53 -31.67 -23.09
N LYS A 79 -11.34 -31.38 -21.83
CA LYS A 79 -10.79 -30.06 -21.37
C LYS A 79 -9.33 -29.88 -21.78
N MET A 80 -8.54 -30.96 -21.82
CA MET A 80 -7.16 -30.90 -22.35
C MET A 80 -7.15 -30.45 -23.81
N LYS A 81 -8.07 -30.96 -24.64
CA LYS A 81 -8.21 -30.52 -26.03
C LYS A 81 -8.60 -29.04 -26.13
N GLU A 82 -9.50 -28.60 -25.29
CA GLU A 82 -9.90 -27.19 -25.23
C GLU A 82 -8.73 -26.31 -24.82
N VAL A 83 -7.89 -26.80 -23.91
CA VAL A 83 -6.64 -26.07 -23.51
C VAL A 83 -5.70 -25.94 -24.71
N PHE A 84 -5.46 -27.01 -25.45
CA PHE A 84 -4.63 -26.96 -26.67
C PHE A 84 -5.22 -26.02 -27.72
N ALA A 85 -6.54 -26.07 -27.91
CA ALA A 85 -7.25 -25.19 -28.84
C ALA A 85 -7.13 -23.71 -28.44
N SER A 86 -6.98 -23.40 -27.14
CA SER A 86 -6.86 -22.02 -26.65
C SER A 86 -5.62 -21.29 -27.15
N LEU A 87 -4.62 -22.02 -27.64
CA LEU A 87 -3.46 -21.42 -28.31
C LEU A 87 -3.91 -20.63 -29.56
N TYR A 88 -5.05 -20.92 -30.10
CA TYR A 88 -5.64 -20.24 -31.24
C TYR A 88 -6.86 -19.41 -30.90
N ASN A 89 -7.00 -18.98 -29.67
CA ASN A 89 -7.93 -17.91 -29.29
C ASN A 89 -7.57 -16.64 -30.03
N ASP A 90 -8.56 -15.83 -30.39
CA ASP A 90 -8.36 -14.62 -31.19
C ASP A 90 -7.32 -13.70 -30.54
N ARG A 91 -7.40 -13.50 -29.23
CA ARG A 91 -6.45 -12.67 -28.48
C ARG A 91 -5.04 -13.26 -28.46
N ALA A 92 -4.92 -14.59 -28.38
CA ALA A 92 -3.63 -15.27 -28.38
C ALA A 92 -2.93 -15.13 -29.75
N ILE A 93 -3.70 -15.28 -30.81
CA ILE A 93 -3.19 -15.08 -32.18
C ILE A 93 -2.76 -13.64 -32.37
N SER A 94 -3.60 -12.69 -32.01
CA SER A 94 -3.32 -11.25 -32.09
C SER A 94 -2.08 -10.86 -31.29
N TYR A 95 -1.94 -11.37 -30.08
CA TYR A 95 -0.79 -11.13 -29.21
C TYR A 95 0.51 -11.59 -29.86
N ARG A 96 0.53 -12.82 -30.41
CA ARG A 96 1.73 -13.35 -31.08
C ARG A 96 2.12 -12.52 -32.29
N VAL A 97 1.14 -12.11 -33.09
CA VAL A 97 1.39 -11.24 -34.24
C VAL A 97 1.98 -9.91 -33.80
N HIS A 98 1.40 -9.30 -32.76
CA HIS A 98 1.86 -8.00 -32.23
C HIS A 98 3.28 -8.08 -31.64
N LYS A 99 3.63 -9.17 -30.99
CA LYS A 99 4.94 -9.38 -30.37
C LYS A 99 5.98 -10.02 -31.31
N GLY A 100 5.60 -10.36 -32.53
CA GLY A 100 6.51 -10.92 -33.51
C GLY A 100 6.83 -12.41 -33.35
N PHE A 101 6.03 -13.16 -32.59
CA PHE A 101 6.17 -14.62 -32.45
C PHE A 101 5.56 -15.34 -33.63
N ALA A 102 6.29 -16.30 -34.20
CA ALA A 102 5.72 -17.22 -35.18
C ALA A 102 4.76 -18.20 -34.48
N HIS A 103 3.62 -18.53 -35.12
CA HIS A 103 2.60 -19.40 -34.52
C HIS A 103 3.06 -20.83 -34.30
N ASP A 104 4.02 -21.32 -35.07
CA ASP A 104 4.55 -22.67 -35.01
C ASP A 104 5.69 -22.87 -33.97
N VAL A 105 6.23 -21.79 -33.41
CA VAL A 105 7.30 -21.90 -32.40
C VAL A 105 6.79 -21.84 -30.96
N VAL A 106 5.55 -21.41 -30.77
CA VAL A 106 4.93 -21.39 -29.45
C VAL A 106 4.18 -22.71 -29.24
N ALA A 107 4.60 -23.45 -28.24
CA ALA A 107 3.98 -24.72 -27.86
C ALA A 107 3.29 -24.57 -26.50
N LEU A 108 2.33 -25.44 -26.23
CA LEU A 108 1.49 -25.41 -25.06
C LEU A 108 1.42 -26.79 -24.42
N SER A 109 1.58 -26.89 -23.13
CA SER A 109 1.30 -28.09 -22.36
C SER A 109 -0.02 -27.93 -21.60
N ALA A 110 -0.69 -29.04 -21.34
CA ALA A 110 -1.86 -29.08 -20.49
C ALA A 110 -1.50 -29.81 -19.19
N GLY A 111 -1.62 -29.14 -18.08
CA GLY A 111 -1.40 -29.70 -16.74
C GLY A 111 -2.73 -30.08 -16.10
N VAL A 112 -2.80 -31.23 -15.46
CA VAL A 112 -3.95 -31.66 -14.67
C VAL A 112 -3.55 -31.68 -13.21
N GLN A 113 -4.20 -30.81 -12.41
CA GLN A 113 -3.90 -30.59 -11.01
C GLN A 113 -5.13 -30.93 -10.16
N ARG A 114 -4.93 -31.58 -9.01
CA ARG A 114 -6.03 -31.75 -8.06
C ARG A 114 -6.51 -30.38 -7.60
N MET A 115 -7.81 -30.16 -7.56
CA MET A 115 -8.40 -28.93 -7.07
C MET A 115 -8.14 -28.76 -5.58
N VAL A 116 -7.64 -27.60 -5.21
CA VAL A 116 -7.69 -27.11 -3.83
C VAL A 116 -9.10 -26.56 -3.60
N ARG A 117 -9.75 -27.01 -2.55
CA ARG A 117 -11.14 -26.64 -2.27
C ARG A 117 -11.23 -25.21 -1.69
N SER A 118 -10.64 -24.26 -2.40
CA SER A 118 -10.73 -22.84 -2.06
C SER A 118 -12.12 -22.26 -2.29
N ASP A 119 -12.97 -22.94 -3.05
CA ASP A 119 -14.40 -22.62 -3.13
C ASP A 119 -15.07 -22.62 -1.74
N LEU A 120 -14.55 -23.42 -0.81
CA LEU A 120 -14.98 -23.49 0.59
C LEU A 120 -14.06 -22.69 1.54
N GLY A 121 -13.05 -22.05 1.04
CA GLY A 121 -12.04 -21.33 1.81
C GLY A 121 -11.73 -19.97 1.19
N ALA A 122 -10.47 -19.77 0.86
CA ALA A 122 -9.97 -18.52 0.30
C ALA A 122 -8.90 -18.79 -0.75
N ALA A 123 -8.65 -17.81 -1.60
CA ALA A 123 -7.60 -17.88 -2.61
C ALA A 123 -7.12 -16.47 -2.97
N GLY A 124 -6.00 -16.40 -3.62
CA GLY A 124 -5.46 -15.15 -4.10
C GLY A 124 -4.11 -15.29 -4.76
N VAL A 125 -3.42 -14.18 -4.86
CA VAL A 125 -2.06 -14.10 -5.39
C VAL A 125 -1.15 -13.42 -4.40
N MET A 126 0.14 -13.67 -4.52
CA MET A 126 1.15 -12.96 -3.72
C MET A 126 2.38 -12.69 -4.55
N PHE A 127 3.07 -11.62 -4.20
CA PHE A 127 4.28 -11.16 -4.86
C PHE A 127 5.39 -11.02 -3.84
N THR A 128 6.60 -11.38 -4.21
CA THR A 128 7.77 -11.20 -3.34
C THR A 128 8.43 -9.83 -3.50
N ILE A 129 7.70 -8.90 -4.08
CA ILE A 129 8.08 -7.50 -4.28
C ILE A 129 6.81 -6.66 -4.21
N ASP A 130 6.91 -5.40 -3.75
CA ASP A 130 5.77 -4.48 -3.86
C ASP A 130 5.59 -4.09 -5.33
N THR A 131 4.43 -4.41 -5.88
CA THR A 131 4.14 -4.22 -7.30
C THR A 131 4.01 -2.75 -7.71
N GLU A 132 3.84 -1.84 -6.76
CA GLU A 132 3.73 -0.40 -7.04
C GLU A 132 5.08 0.30 -7.00
N SER A 133 5.84 0.11 -5.93
CA SER A 133 7.10 0.83 -5.71
C SER A 133 8.35 0.06 -6.16
N GLY A 134 8.24 -1.26 -6.29
CA GLY A 134 9.40 -2.11 -6.51
C GLY A 134 10.22 -2.40 -5.24
N PHE A 135 9.68 -2.04 -4.07
CA PHE A 135 10.34 -2.36 -2.80
C PHE A 135 10.37 -3.88 -2.61
N ASP A 136 11.56 -4.44 -2.37
CA ASP A 136 11.78 -5.88 -2.43
C ASP A 136 11.85 -6.57 -1.06
N GLN A 137 11.67 -5.85 0.05
CA GLN A 137 11.74 -6.39 1.40
C GLN A 137 10.38 -6.71 2.01
N VAL A 138 9.34 -6.80 1.17
CA VAL A 138 8.00 -7.21 1.58
C VAL A 138 7.45 -8.29 0.66
N VAL A 139 6.56 -9.11 1.21
CA VAL A 139 5.66 -9.98 0.45
C VAL A 139 4.29 -9.32 0.47
N PHE A 140 3.71 -9.11 -0.70
CA PHE A 140 2.38 -8.54 -0.87
C PHE A 140 1.39 -9.66 -1.20
N ILE A 141 0.36 -9.83 -0.37
CA ILE A 141 -0.61 -10.93 -0.47
C ILE A 141 -2.01 -10.36 -0.65
N THR A 142 -2.72 -10.84 -1.66
CA THR A 142 -4.16 -10.57 -1.81
C THR A 142 -4.95 -11.82 -1.50
N SER A 143 -6.15 -11.65 -0.96
CA SER A 143 -7.01 -12.76 -0.55
C SER A 143 -8.48 -12.40 -0.69
N SER A 144 -9.28 -13.36 -1.17
CA SER A 144 -10.73 -13.27 -1.16
C SER A 144 -11.32 -14.66 -0.96
N TYR A 145 -12.62 -14.71 -0.64
CA TYR A 145 -13.32 -15.98 -0.52
C TYR A 145 -13.54 -16.64 -1.88
N GLY A 146 -13.59 -17.95 -1.88
CA GLY A 146 -13.86 -18.72 -3.08
C GLY A 146 -12.63 -18.99 -3.94
N LEU A 147 -12.86 -19.39 -5.19
CA LEU A 147 -11.81 -19.67 -6.15
C LEU A 147 -11.07 -18.40 -6.57
N GLY A 148 -9.77 -18.52 -6.85
CA GLY A 148 -8.89 -17.38 -7.11
C GLY A 148 -9.13 -16.61 -8.39
N GLU A 149 -9.93 -17.12 -9.33
CA GLU A 149 -10.20 -16.45 -10.61
C GLU A 149 -10.83 -15.06 -10.44
N THR A 150 -11.67 -14.87 -9.45
CA THR A 150 -12.28 -13.55 -9.18
C THR A 150 -11.25 -12.48 -8.83
N VAL A 151 -10.17 -12.87 -8.15
CA VAL A 151 -9.05 -11.97 -7.84
C VAL A 151 -8.25 -11.66 -9.10
N VAL A 152 -7.87 -12.70 -9.84
CA VAL A 152 -7.07 -12.58 -11.07
C VAL A 152 -7.80 -11.78 -12.15
N GLN A 153 -9.10 -12.03 -12.32
CA GLN A 153 -9.93 -11.33 -13.31
C GLN A 153 -10.28 -9.89 -12.90
N GLY A 154 -10.08 -9.53 -11.63
CA GLY A 154 -10.44 -8.22 -11.13
C GLY A 154 -11.93 -8.04 -10.86
N ALA A 155 -12.64 -9.13 -10.67
CA ALA A 155 -14.08 -9.12 -10.38
C ALA A 155 -14.40 -8.83 -8.93
N VAL A 156 -13.40 -8.88 -8.06
CA VAL A 156 -13.54 -8.68 -6.61
C VAL A 156 -12.47 -7.72 -6.09
N ASN A 157 -12.82 -6.97 -5.05
CA ASN A 157 -11.87 -6.15 -4.30
C ASN A 157 -11.38 -6.98 -3.11
N PRO A 158 -10.15 -7.53 -3.16
CA PRO A 158 -9.66 -8.46 -2.16
C PRO A 158 -9.13 -7.78 -0.90
N ASP A 159 -8.94 -8.55 0.15
CA ASP A 159 -8.10 -8.17 1.27
C ASP A 159 -6.65 -8.08 0.80
N GLU A 160 -5.87 -7.20 1.42
CA GLU A 160 -4.47 -7.01 1.11
C GLU A 160 -3.63 -7.06 2.38
N PHE A 161 -2.46 -7.71 2.29
CA PHE A 161 -1.53 -7.86 3.41
C PHE A 161 -0.11 -7.60 2.94
N TYR A 162 0.66 -6.91 3.79
CA TYR A 162 2.10 -6.73 3.60
C TYR A 162 2.85 -7.44 4.71
N VAL A 163 3.84 -8.25 4.36
CA VAL A 163 4.67 -8.98 5.31
C VAL A 163 6.13 -8.57 5.12
N HIS A 164 6.77 -8.13 6.20
CA HIS A 164 8.17 -7.70 6.19
C HIS A 164 9.11 -8.90 6.22
N LYS A 165 9.91 -9.08 5.16
CA LYS A 165 10.78 -10.25 5.03
C LYS A 165 11.82 -10.36 6.14
N PRO A 166 12.56 -9.30 6.53
CA PRO A 166 13.57 -9.44 7.60
C PRO A 166 12.98 -9.87 8.94
N MET A 167 11.80 -9.32 9.30
CA MET A 167 11.17 -9.69 10.58
C MET A 167 10.56 -11.09 10.54
N LEU A 168 10.07 -11.52 9.39
CA LEU A 168 9.60 -12.88 9.20
C LEU A 168 10.73 -13.89 9.38
N ARG A 169 11.90 -13.63 8.79
CA ARG A 169 13.08 -14.47 8.94
C ARG A 169 13.57 -14.52 10.39
N ALA A 170 13.41 -13.43 11.12
CA ALA A 170 13.80 -13.34 12.53
C ALA A 170 12.80 -14.02 13.48
N GLY A 171 11.66 -14.48 12.99
CA GLY A 171 10.62 -15.12 13.81
C GLY A 171 9.70 -14.16 14.56
N ASN A 172 9.72 -12.90 14.20
CA ASN A 172 8.83 -11.87 14.77
C ASN A 172 7.48 -11.83 14.08
N LYS A 173 6.51 -11.11 14.66
CA LYS A 173 5.23 -10.83 14.00
C LYS A 173 5.51 -9.89 12.83
N ALA A 174 5.34 -10.37 11.62
CA ALA A 174 5.84 -9.71 10.42
C ALA A 174 4.76 -9.07 9.53
N VAL A 175 3.50 -9.25 9.85
CA VAL A 175 2.39 -8.61 9.11
C VAL A 175 2.33 -7.14 9.51
N ILE A 176 2.84 -6.28 8.63
CA ILE A 176 2.98 -4.84 8.92
C ILE A 176 1.76 -4.03 8.52
N ARG A 177 0.90 -4.56 7.64
CA ARG A 177 -0.26 -3.81 7.15
C ARG A 177 -1.34 -4.74 6.62
N ARG A 178 -2.60 -4.38 6.88
CA ARG A 178 -3.80 -5.05 6.40
C ARG A 178 -4.79 -4.05 5.86
N ASN A 179 -5.38 -4.36 4.70
CA ASN A 179 -6.48 -3.59 4.13
C ASN A 179 -7.65 -4.53 3.89
N LEU A 180 -8.81 -4.20 4.45
CA LEU A 180 -10.02 -5.00 4.28
C LEU A 180 -10.66 -4.69 2.93
N GLY A 181 -10.83 -5.70 2.10
CA GLY A 181 -11.52 -5.59 0.81
C GLY A 181 -13.03 -5.71 0.97
N SER A 182 -13.77 -5.21 -0.02
CA SER A 182 -15.24 -5.33 -0.02
C SER A 182 -15.71 -6.77 -0.26
N LYS A 183 -14.97 -7.56 -1.01
CA LYS A 183 -15.22 -9.00 -1.25
C LYS A 183 -16.69 -9.34 -1.49
N LEU A 184 -17.33 -8.64 -2.44
CA LEU A 184 -18.78 -8.72 -2.65
C LEU A 184 -19.23 -10.09 -3.18
N ILE A 185 -18.41 -10.71 -4.00
CA ILE A 185 -18.74 -11.96 -4.70
C ILE A 185 -17.64 -12.99 -4.49
N GLN A 186 -18.00 -14.25 -4.68
CA GLN A 186 -17.07 -15.37 -4.67
C GLN A 186 -17.45 -16.39 -5.73
N MET A 187 -16.47 -17.12 -6.23
CA MET A 187 -16.67 -18.19 -7.19
C MET A 187 -16.63 -19.54 -6.47
N VAL A 188 -17.66 -20.34 -6.67
CA VAL A 188 -17.82 -21.64 -6.04
C VAL A 188 -18.16 -22.70 -7.07
N PHE A 189 -18.12 -23.96 -6.68
CA PHE A 189 -18.55 -25.06 -7.56
C PHE A 189 -20.06 -25.05 -7.74
N THR A 190 -20.52 -25.42 -8.95
CA THR A 190 -21.92 -25.72 -9.15
C THR A 190 -22.25 -27.04 -8.42
N THR A 191 -23.44 -27.13 -7.84
CA THR A 191 -23.89 -28.34 -7.16
C THR A 191 -24.34 -29.40 -8.17
N ALA A 192 -24.40 -30.66 -7.74
CA ALA A 192 -24.91 -31.74 -8.55
C ALA A 192 -26.38 -31.52 -8.93
N GLU A 193 -27.17 -30.93 -8.03
CA GLU A 193 -28.59 -30.58 -8.27
C GLU A 193 -28.71 -29.50 -9.35
N GLU A 194 -27.88 -28.48 -9.33
CA GLU A 194 -27.87 -27.42 -10.32
C GLU A 194 -27.44 -27.94 -11.69
N LYS A 195 -26.48 -28.86 -11.75
CA LYS A 195 -26.08 -29.53 -12.99
C LYS A 195 -27.23 -30.35 -13.57
N ALA A 196 -27.95 -31.12 -12.74
CA ALA A 196 -29.10 -31.94 -13.13
C ALA A 196 -30.27 -31.10 -13.63
N ALA A 197 -30.50 -29.93 -13.03
CA ALA A 197 -31.56 -29.00 -13.43
C ALA A 197 -31.27 -28.27 -14.74
N GLY A 198 -30.01 -28.27 -15.23
CA GLY A 198 -29.60 -27.62 -16.47
C GLY A 198 -29.61 -26.09 -16.40
N ALA A 199 -29.83 -25.52 -15.22
CA ALA A 199 -29.98 -24.07 -15.02
C ALA A 199 -28.72 -23.27 -15.39
N LEU A 200 -27.55 -23.87 -15.31
CA LEU A 200 -26.24 -23.24 -15.55
C LEU A 200 -25.59 -23.70 -16.87
N LYS A 201 -26.36 -24.36 -17.76
CA LYS A 201 -25.91 -24.77 -19.09
C LYS A 201 -24.60 -25.56 -19.09
N GLY A 202 -24.43 -26.49 -18.14
CA GLY A 202 -23.23 -27.31 -18.01
C GLY A 202 -22.01 -26.61 -17.43
N LYS A 203 -22.10 -25.38 -16.93
CA LYS A 203 -21.00 -24.71 -16.26
C LYS A 203 -20.63 -25.42 -14.95
N LEU A 204 -19.34 -25.57 -14.71
CA LEU A 204 -18.79 -26.30 -13.57
C LEU A 204 -18.63 -25.41 -12.32
N ILE A 205 -18.62 -24.11 -12.53
CA ILE A 205 -18.44 -23.09 -11.47
C ILE A 205 -19.48 -21.98 -11.63
N LYS A 206 -19.78 -21.29 -10.55
CA LYS A 206 -20.73 -20.16 -10.52
C LYS A 206 -20.24 -19.07 -9.59
N THR A 207 -20.72 -17.85 -9.79
CA THR A 207 -20.45 -16.71 -8.92
C THR A 207 -21.66 -16.47 -8.01
N VAL A 208 -21.42 -16.31 -6.73
CA VAL A 208 -22.44 -16.02 -5.71
C VAL A 208 -22.01 -14.85 -4.84
N ASP A 209 -22.99 -14.21 -4.18
CA ASP A 209 -22.71 -13.15 -3.23
C ASP A 209 -22.04 -13.69 -1.97
N VAL A 210 -21.13 -12.92 -1.39
CA VAL A 210 -20.55 -13.22 -0.08
C VAL A 210 -21.46 -12.62 1.00
N PRO A 211 -21.86 -13.40 2.03
CA PRO A 211 -22.66 -12.86 3.12
C PRO A 211 -21.97 -11.68 3.82
N ALA A 212 -22.77 -10.68 4.23
CA ALA A 212 -22.26 -9.44 4.82
C ALA A 212 -21.34 -9.69 6.03
N GLU A 213 -21.67 -10.68 6.85
CA GLU A 213 -20.85 -11.06 8.01
C GLU A 213 -19.45 -11.51 7.62
N GLN A 214 -19.32 -12.27 6.53
CA GLN A 214 -18.01 -12.70 6.02
C GLN A 214 -17.25 -11.56 5.35
N ARG A 215 -17.93 -10.67 4.63
CA ARG A 215 -17.30 -9.51 3.98
C ARG A 215 -16.63 -8.59 4.98
N ASN A 216 -17.16 -8.48 6.19
CA ASN A 216 -16.64 -7.62 7.24
C ASN A 216 -15.51 -8.27 8.07
N ARG A 217 -15.03 -9.43 7.64
CA ARG A 217 -13.89 -10.12 8.24
C ARG A 217 -12.78 -10.29 7.22
N TYR A 218 -11.54 -10.33 7.69
CA TYR A 218 -10.43 -10.73 6.84
C TYR A 218 -10.58 -12.19 6.46
N SER A 219 -10.32 -12.51 5.20
CA SER A 219 -10.41 -13.87 4.67
C SER A 219 -9.28 -14.79 5.10
N LEU A 220 -8.22 -14.23 5.70
CA LEU A 220 -7.08 -14.95 6.26
C LEU A 220 -6.80 -14.48 7.68
N THR A 221 -6.30 -15.39 8.51
CA THR A 221 -5.70 -15.06 9.80
C THR A 221 -4.26 -14.59 9.62
N ASP A 222 -3.68 -13.93 10.62
CA ASP A 222 -2.27 -13.53 10.59
C ASP A 222 -1.34 -14.74 10.45
N ALA A 223 -1.68 -15.86 11.09
CA ALA A 223 -0.92 -17.11 10.97
C ALA A 223 -0.92 -17.62 9.54
N ASP A 224 -2.05 -17.58 8.84
CA ASP A 224 -2.15 -17.93 7.43
C ASP A 224 -1.28 -17.03 6.56
N VAL A 225 -1.35 -15.72 6.80
CA VAL A 225 -0.58 -14.72 6.04
C VAL A 225 0.93 -14.95 6.21
N GLU A 226 1.37 -15.18 7.42
CA GLU A 226 2.79 -15.47 7.71
C GLU A 226 3.23 -16.79 7.07
N GLN A 227 2.39 -17.82 7.10
CA GLN A 227 2.70 -19.09 6.46
C GLN A 227 2.83 -18.95 4.94
N LEU A 228 1.94 -18.20 4.29
CA LEU A 228 2.04 -17.91 2.87
C LEU A 228 3.32 -17.15 2.56
N ALA A 229 3.66 -16.16 3.37
CA ALA A 229 4.90 -15.40 3.20
C ALA A 229 6.15 -16.28 3.37
N GLN A 230 6.14 -17.26 4.28
CA GLN A 230 7.22 -18.24 4.40
C GLN A 230 7.38 -19.05 3.12
N TYR A 231 6.27 -19.52 2.53
CA TYR A 231 6.31 -20.21 1.24
C TYR A 231 6.88 -19.31 0.15
N ALA A 232 6.47 -18.03 0.13
CA ALA A 232 6.97 -17.07 -0.84
C ALA A 232 8.49 -16.88 -0.75
N LEU A 233 9.04 -16.82 0.46
CA LEU A 233 10.48 -16.69 0.67
C LEU A 233 11.25 -17.90 0.15
N VAL A 234 10.72 -19.11 0.38
CA VAL A 234 11.33 -20.35 -0.12
C VAL A 234 11.34 -20.35 -1.66
N ILE A 235 10.24 -19.96 -2.27
CA ILE A 235 10.08 -19.91 -3.74
C ILE A 235 11.02 -18.86 -4.34
N GLU A 236 11.07 -17.66 -3.76
CA GLU A 236 11.97 -16.59 -4.22
C GLU A 236 13.43 -17.01 -4.13
N GLN A 237 13.81 -17.63 -3.03
CA GLN A 237 15.20 -18.11 -2.84
C GLN A 237 15.55 -19.17 -3.87
N HIS A 238 14.62 -20.08 -4.17
CA HIS A 238 14.85 -21.15 -5.15
C HIS A 238 15.10 -20.60 -6.56
N TYR A 239 14.28 -19.64 -6.99
CA TYR A 239 14.38 -19.07 -8.34
C TYR A 239 15.35 -17.89 -8.43
N GLY A 240 15.73 -17.31 -7.31
CA GLY A 240 16.72 -16.22 -7.24
C GLY A 240 16.21 -14.88 -7.81
N ARG A 241 14.91 -14.66 -7.87
CA ARG A 241 14.30 -13.45 -8.41
C ARG A 241 12.92 -13.20 -7.78
N PRO A 242 12.37 -11.97 -7.92
CA PRO A 242 11.00 -11.70 -7.49
C PRO A 242 9.98 -12.58 -8.21
N MET A 243 9.00 -13.05 -7.46
CA MET A 243 8.03 -14.04 -7.92
C MET A 243 6.59 -13.55 -7.77
N ASP A 244 5.73 -14.03 -8.68
CA ASP A 244 4.29 -13.89 -8.71
C ASP A 244 3.72 -15.29 -8.47
N ILE A 245 2.94 -15.45 -7.41
CA ILE A 245 2.52 -16.76 -6.90
C ILE A 245 1.02 -16.80 -6.69
N GLU A 246 0.36 -17.83 -7.24
CA GLU A 246 -1.04 -18.13 -6.97
C GLU A 246 -1.12 -19.14 -5.84
N TRP A 247 -2.05 -18.94 -4.91
CA TRP A 247 -2.23 -19.79 -3.74
C TRP A 247 -3.72 -20.02 -3.45
N GLY A 248 -4.02 -21.08 -2.70
CA GLY A 248 -5.36 -21.39 -2.24
C GLY A 248 -5.34 -21.97 -0.84
N LYS A 249 -6.37 -21.66 -0.06
CA LYS A 249 -6.65 -22.28 1.23
C LYS A 249 -7.84 -23.23 1.07
N ASP A 250 -7.60 -24.50 1.32
CA ASP A 250 -8.61 -25.54 1.22
C ASP A 250 -9.57 -25.46 2.43
N GLY A 251 -10.87 -25.31 2.17
CA GLY A 251 -11.87 -25.21 3.22
C GLY A 251 -12.21 -26.54 3.89
N GLN A 252 -11.74 -27.68 3.34
CA GLN A 252 -11.97 -29.01 3.92
C GLN A 252 -10.87 -29.39 4.92
N ASP A 253 -9.60 -29.23 4.53
CA ASP A 253 -8.47 -29.58 5.40
C ASP A 253 -7.85 -28.38 6.14
N GLY A 254 -8.21 -27.15 5.73
CA GLY A 254 -7.69 -25.92 6.35
C GLY A 254 -6.26 -25.59 5.97
N LEU A 255 -5.66 -26.32 5.05
CA LEU A 255 -4.25 -26.13 4.66
C LEU A 255 -4.10 -25.13 3.52
N LEU A 256 -2.92 -24.52 3.44
CA LEU A 256 -2.53 -23.58 2.38
C LEU A 256 -1.73 -24.32 1.32
N TYR A 257 -2.04 -24.05 0.06
CA TYR A 257 -1.40 -24.70 -1.10
C TYR A 257 -0.90 -23.67 -2.08
N ILE A 258 0.26 -23.93 -2.66
CA ILE A 258 0.77 -23.15 -3.79
C ILE A 258 0.24 -23.78 -5.06
N LEU A 259 -0.36 -22.97 -5.93
CA LEU A 259 -0.99 -23.42 -7.16
C LEU A 259 -0.11 -23.17 -8.38
N GLN A 260 0.57 -22.04 -8.45
CA GLN A 260 1.44 -21.68 -9.56
C GLN A 260 2.45 -20.64 -9.07
N ALA A 261 3.66 -20.66 -9.62
CA ALA A 261 4.66 -19.65 -9.40
C ALA A 261 5.32 -19.28 -10.72
N ARG A 262 5.50 -17.99 -10.94
CA ARG A 262 6.18 -17.46 -12.12
C ARG A 262 6.99 -16.22 -11.77
N PRO A 263 8.02 -15.86 -12.56
CA PRO A 263 8.76 -14.64 -12.30
C PRO A 263 7.86 -13.40 -12.39
N GLU A 264 8.07 -12.47 -11.47
CA GLU A 264 7.47 -11.14 -11.57
C GLU A 264 8.29 -10.36 -12.63
N THR A 265 7.62 -9.80 -13.65
CA THR A 265 8.29 -9.27 -14.83
C THR A 265 8.23 -7.75 -14.96
N VAL A 266 7.27 -7.10 -14.32
CA VAL A 266 7.04 -5.66 -14.50
C VAL A 266 8.04 -4.82 -13.69
N LYS A 267 8.08 -4.99 -12.36
CA LYS A 267 8.94 -4.17 -11.49
C LYS A 267 10.36 -4.66 -11.39
N SER A 268 10.60 -5.97 -11.47
CA SER A 268 11.96 -6.52 -11.45
C SER A 268 12.77 -6.11 -12.69
N GLN A 269 12.11 -5.82 -13.81
CA GLN A 269 12.75 -5.40 -15.06
C GLN A 269 12.88 -3.87 -15.20
N ALA A 270 12.16 -3.11 -14.39
CA ALA A 270 12.21 -1.63 -14.45
C ALA A 270 13.60 -1.06 -14.13
N GLY A 271 14.45 -1.80 -13.42
CA GLY A 271 15.87 -1.49 -13.21
C GLY A 271 16.15 -0.10 -12.64
N ASN A 272 17.35 0.40 -12.89
CA ASN A 272 17.84 1.69 -12.39
C ASN A 272 17.49 2.87 -13.32
N GLN A 273 16.36 2.83 -14.01
CA GLN A 273 15.94 3.96 -14.86
C GLN A 273 15.52 5.14 -13.98
N ALA A 274 15.79 6.37 -14.50
CA ALA A 274 15.31 7.58 -13.85
C ALA A 274 13.79 7.54 -13.70
N GLU A 275 13.31 7.74 -12.48
CA GLU A 275 11.88 7.81 -12.20
C GLU A 275 11.38 9.24 -12.24
N MET A 276 10.20 9.41 -12.82
CA MET A 276 9.51 10.70 -12.82
C MET A 276 8.54 10.73 -11.64
N ARG A 277 8.59 11.79 -10.85
CA ARG A 277 7.66 12.01 -9.76
C ARG A 277 6.63 13.06 -10.12
N TYR A 278 5.39 12.76 -9.77
CA TYR A 278 4.24 13.61 -10.04
C TYR A 278 3.71 14.16 -8.71
N LYS A 279 3.37 15.44 -8.73
CA LYS A 279 2.77 16.13 -7.58
C LYS A 279 1.67 17.07 -8.05
N LEU A 280 0.52 17.01 -7.38
CA LEU A 280 -0.54 18.00 -7.60
C LEU A 280 -0.16 19.33 -6.97
N LYS A 281 -0.31 20.42 -7.71
CA LYS A 281 -0.12 21.79 -7.21
C LYS A 281 -1.39 22.37 -6.58
N GLY A 282 -2.54 21.75 -6.77
CA GLY A 282 -3.80 22.16 -6.21
C GLY A 282 -4.73 20.99 -6.02
N ARG A 283 -5.84 21.18 -5.36
CA ARG A 283 -6.87 20.16 -5.17
C ARG A 283 -8.21 20.67 -5.70
N GLY A 284 -8.96 19.77 -6.31
CA GLY A 284 -10.32 20.00 -6.75
C GLY A 284 -11.31 19.16 -5.95
N ALA A 285 -12.57 19.21 -6.34
CA ALA A 285 -13.60 18.34 -5.77
C ALA A 285 -13.31 16.89 -6.15
N VAL A 286 -13.34 15.97 -5.18
CA VAL A 286 -13.16 14.53 -5.40
C VAL A 286 -14.47 13.95 -5.93
N LEU A 287 -14.44 13.43 -7.16
CA LEU A 287 -15.62 12.83 -7.80
C LEU A 287 -15.72 11.33 -7.52
N ALA A 288 -14.58 10.66 -7.40
CA ALA A 288 -14.51 9.23 -7.09
C ALA A 288 -13.13 8.91 -6.53
N GLU A 289 -13.01 7.77 -5.85
CA GLU A 289 -11.74 7.28 -5.34
C GLU A 289 -11.69 5.75 -5.33
N GLY A 290 -10.49 5.21 -5.35
CA GLY A 290 -10.25 3.75 -5.32
C GLY A 290 -8.78 3.47 -5.08
N ARG A 291 -8.32 2.28 -5.48
CA ARG A 291 -6.91 1.88 -5.31
C ARG A 291 -6.06 2.45 -6.43
N ALA A 292 -5.00 3.16 -6.06
CA ALA A 292 -4.05 3.71 -7.00
C ALA A 292 -3.14 2.62 -7.58
N ILE A 293 -2.97 2.64 -8.89
CA ILE A 293 -2.04 1.79 -9.63
C ILE A 293 -0.98 2.70 -10.26
N GLY A 294 0.26 2.48 -9.90
CA GLY A 294 1.35 3.38 -10.25
C GLY A 294 1.35 4.64 -9.38
N GLN A 295 2.07 5.66 -9.85
CA GLN A 295 2.30 6.89 -9.08
C GLN A 295 2.14 8.15 -9.94
N LYS A 296 1.59 8.00 -11.13
CA LYS A 296 1.43 9.08 -12.09
C LYS A 296 0.10 9.80 -11.93
N ILE A 297 0.01 10.92 -12.62
CA ILE A 297 -1.21 11.72 -12.74
C ILE A 297 -1.55 11.81 -14.22
N GLY A 298 -2.79 11.50 -14.56
CA GLY A 298 -3.31 11.61 -15.92
C GLY A 298 -4.50 12.54 -15.97
N THR A 299 -4.70 13.21 -17.09
CA THR A 299 -5.81 14.14 -17.29
C THR A 299 -6.51 13.86 -18.61
N GLY A 300 -7.78 14.22 -18.69
CA GLY A 300 -8.55 14.13 -19.91
C GLY A 300 -10.04 14.04 -19.68
N PRO A 301 -10.82 13.95 -20.78
CA PRO A 301 -12.26 13.77 -20.68
C PRO A 301 -12.63 12.33 -20.32
N VAL A 302 -13.60 12.18 -19.45
CA VAL A 302 -14.17 10.87 -19.09
C VAL A 302 -14.83 10.24 -20.31
N ARG A 303 -14.55 8.97 -20.53
CA ARG A 303 -15.23 8.18 -21.54
C ARG A 303 -15.79 6.91 -20.89
N LEU A 304 -17.11 6.88 -20.73
CA LEU A 304 -17.82 5.73 -20.17
C LEU A 304 -17.97 4.65 -21.23
N VAL A 305 -17.49 3.46 -20.94
CA VAL A 305 -17.57 2.31 -21.84
C VAL A 305 -18.15 1.13 -21.06
N HIS A 306 -19.36 0.69 -21.44
CA HIS A 306 -20.07 -0.37 -20.74
C HIS A 306 -19.77 -1.77 -21.29
N SER A 307 -19.35 -1.84 -22.55
CA SER A 307 -18.97 -3.10 -23.17
C SER A 307 -17.86 -2.87 -24.22
N ILE A 308 -17.14 -3.93 -24.55
CA ILE A 308 -16.07 -3.89 -25.56
C ILE A 308 -16.56 -3.43 -26.94
N SER A 309 -17.84 -3.63 -27.24
CA SER A 309 -18.45 -3.18 -28.50
C SER A 309 -18.45 -1.63 -28.64
N GLU A 310 -18.29 -0.92 -27.53
CA GLU A 310 -18.25 0.55 -27.49
C GLU A 310 -16.83 1.11 -27.55
N MET A 311 -15.80 0.27 -27.71
CA MET A 311 -14.41 0.70 -27.63
C MET A 311 -14.04 1.80 -28.61
N ASP A 312 -14.71 1.90 -29.73
CA ASP A 312 -14.46 2.92 -30.75
C ASP A 312 -14.76 4.35 -30.27
N LYS A 313 -15.51 4.49 -29.19
CA LYS A 313 -15.79 5.80 -28.56
C LYS A 313 -14.54 6.41 -27.92
N VAL A 314 -13.56 5.59 -27.53
CA VAL A 314 -12.38 6.06 -26.82
C VAL A 314 -11.39 6.64 -27.79
N GLN A 315 -11.10 7.93 -27.63
CA GLN A 315 -10.10 8.66 -28.41
C GLN A 315 -8.79 8.75 -27.62
N PRO A 316 -7.65 8.93 -28.31
CA PRO A 316 -6.37 9.15 -27.60
C PRO A 316 -6.45 10.30 -26.59
N GLY A 317 -6.00 10.05 -25.36
CA GLY A 317 -6.06 11.03 -24.28
C GLY A 317 -7.32 11.00 -23.43
N ASP A 318 -8.30 10.16 -23.77
CA ASP A 318 -9.48 9.99 -22.95
C ASP A 318 -9.17 9.23 -21.65
N VAL A 319 -9.93 9.49 -20.60
CA VAL A 319 -9.93 8.73 -19.36
C VAL A 319 -10.97 7.62 -19.49
N LEU A 320 -10.51 6.39 -19.60
CA LEU A 320 -11.38 5.22 -19.75
C LEU A 320 -12.04 4.88 -18.42
N VAL A 321 -13.36 4.86 -18.37
CA VAL A 321 -14.14 4.49 -17.18
C VAL A 321 -15.06 3.32 -17.54
N THR A 322 -14.90 2.21 -16.84
CA THR A 322 -15.67 0.98 -17.08
C THR A 322 -15.84 0.17 -15.80
N ASP A 323 -16.71 -0.83 -15.83
CA ASP A 323 -16.95 -1.71 -14.68
C ASP A 323 -15.71 -2.57 -14.36
N MET A 324 -15.19 -3.28 -15.34
CA MET A 324 -13.95 -4.04 -15.27
C MET A 324 -13.40 -4.27 -16.68
N THR A 325 -12.13 -4.65 -16.78
CA THR A 325 -11.50 -4.98 -18.06
C THR A 325 -11.06 -6.43 -18.12
N ASP A 326 -10.87 -6.93 -19.34
CA ASP A 326 -10.27 -8.24 -19.61
C ASP A 326 -9.27 -8.10 -20.78
N PRO A 327 -8.54 -9.14 -21.18
CA PRO A 327 -7.53 -9.03 -22.24
C PRO A 327 -8.02 -8.45 -23.56
N ASN A 328 -9.31 -8.55 -23.87
CA ASN A 328 -9.87 -7.98 -25.10
C ASN A 328 -9.89 -6.43 -25.09
N TRP A 329 -9.72 -5.83 -23.93
CA TRP A 329 -9.71 -4.38 -23.75
C TRP A 329 -8.35 -3.73 -24.03
N GLU A 330 -7.28 -4.49 -24.21
CA GLU A 330 -5.95 -3.93 -24.41
C GLU A 330 -5.86 -2.87 -25.51
N PRO A 331 -6.46 -3.05 -26.71
CA PRO A 331 -6.38 -2.03 -27.74
C PRO A 331 -6.94 -0.68 -27.33
N VAL A 332 -8.00 -0.65 -26.54
CA VAL A 332 -8.61 0.59 -26.06
C VAL A 332 -7.83 1.19 -24.89
N MET A 333 -7.28 0.35 -24.03
CA MET A 333 -6.49 0.80 -22.89
C MET A 333 -5.22 1.53 -23.33
N LYS A 334 -4.63 1.18 -24.47
CA LYS A 334 -3.46 1.84 -25.03
C LYS A 334 -3.69 3.30 -25.43
N ARG A 335 -4.92 3.68 -25.73
CA ARG A 335 -5.29 5.06 -26.10
C ARG A 335 -5.54 5.94 -24.88
N ALA A 336 -5.85 5.34 -23.73
CA ALA A 336 -6.27 6.06 -22.54
C ALA A 336 -5.11 6.80 -21.87
N SER A 337 -5.39 7.99 -21.33
CA SER A 337 -4.48 8.73 -20.44
C SER A 337 -4.53 8.21 -19.02
N ALA A 338 -5.64 7.58 -18.64
CA ALA A 338 -5.86 6.94 -17.35
C ALA A 338 -7.00 5.92 -17.45
N ILE A 339 -7.03 4.97 -16.54
CA ILE A 339 -8.04 3.91 -16.50
C ILE A 339 -8.72 3.93 -15.12
N ILE A 340 -10.05 3.87 -15.11
CA ILE A 340 -10.85 3.84 -13.89
C ILE A 340 -11.80 2.65 -13.97
N THR A 341 -11.79 1.80 -12.94
CA THR A 341 -12.71 0.64 -12.88
C THR A 341 -13.49 0.61 -11.56
N ASN A 342 -14.72 0.10 -11.62
CA ASN A 342 -15.53 -0.12 -10.43
C ASN A 342 -14.98 -1.27 -9.59
N ARG A 343 -14.48 -2.32 -10.25
CA ARG A 343 -14.03 -3.56 -9.62
C ARG A 343 -12.54 -3.75 -9.78
N GLY A 344 -11.99 -4.58 -8.92
CA GLY A 344 -10.62 -5.04 -8.99
C GLY A 344 -9.72 -4.51 -7.90
N GLY A 345 -8.60 -5.16 -7.73
CA GLY A 345 -7.52 -4.79 -6.84
C GLY A 345 -6.22 -4.64 -7.62
N ARG A 346 -5.12 -4.52 -6.91
CA ARG A 346 -3.79 -4.30 -7.50
C ARG A 346 -3.30 -5.40 -8.43
N THR A 347 -3.92 -6.57 -8.39
CA THR A 347 -3.52 -7.74 -9.15
C THR A 347 -4.47 -8.06 -10.30
N CYS A 348 -5.47 -7.21 -10.53
CA CYS A 348 -6.44 -7.41 -11.61
C CYS A 348 -5.83 -7.08 -12.98
N HIS A 349 -6.52 -7.48 -14.04
CA HIS A 349 -6.10 -7.24 -15.41
C HIS A 349 -5.84 -5.76 -15.69
N ALA A 350 -6.78 -4.89 -15.30
CA ALA A 350 -6.62 -3.43 -15.50
C ALA A 350 -5.34 -2.90 -14.84
N ALA A 351 -5.02 -3.37 -13.63
CA ALA A 351 -3.82 -2.97 -12.91
C ALA A 351 -2.55 -3.46 -13.60
N ILE A 352 -2.51 -4.71 -14.04
CA ILE A 352 -1.36 -5.30 -14.73
C ILE A 352 -1.07 -4.53 -16.03
N ILE A 353 -2.09 -4.31 -16.84
CA ILE A 353 -1.91 -3.63 -18.12
C ILE A 353 -1.55 -2.15 -17.94
N ALA A 354 -2.13 -1.47 -16.96
CA ALA A 354 -1.79 -0.08 -16.65
C ALA A 354 -0.30 0.05 -16.30
N ARG A 355 0.23 -0.88 -15.50
CA ARG A 355 1.68 -0.91 -15.17
C ARG A 355 2.52 -1.14 -16.42
N GLU A 356 2.15 -2.07 -17.28
CA GLU A 356 2.87 -2.34 -18.53
C GLU A 356 2.88 -1.13 -19.47
N LEU A 357 1.75 -0.45 -19.57
CA LEU A 357 1.61 0.75 -20.41
C LEU A 357 2.21 2.01 -19.77
N GLY A 358 2.48 1.98 -18.48
CA GLY A 358 3.01 3.13 -17.74
C GLY A 358 2.00 4.27 -17.58
N ILE A 359 0.71 3.97 -17.51
CA ILE A 359 -0.35 4.96 -17.29
C ILE A 359 -0.98 4.78 -15.91
N PRO A 360 -1.53 5.85 -15.31
CA PRO A 360 -2.20 5.74 -14.02
C PRO A 360 -3.53 5.00 -14.17
N ALA A 361 -3.87 4.19 -13.15
CA ALA A 361 -5.17 3.57 -13.05
C ALA A 361 -5.68 3.65 -11.62
N VAL A 362 -7.00 3.76 -11.47
CA VAL A 362 -7.68 3.71 -10.18
C VAL A 362 -8.73 2.59 -10.28
N VAL A 363 -8.54 1.55 -9.50
CA VAL A 363 -9.40 0.37 -9.53
C VAL A 363 -10.18 0.24 -8.23
N GLY A 364 -11.25 -0.56 -8.25
CA GLY A 364 -12.06 -0.79 -7.06
C GLY A 364 -12.85 0.43 -6.59
N CYS A 365 -13.25 1.32 -7.51
CA CYS A 365 -14.00 2.53 -7.16
C CYS A 365 -15.45 2.27 -6.73
N GLY A 366 -15.99 1.10 -7.03
CA GLY A 366 -17.35 0.70 -6.68
C GLY A 366 -18.41 1.21 -7.65
N ASP A 367 -18.56 2.51 -7.77
CA ASP A 367 -19.62 3.17 -8.52
C ASP A 367 -19.16 4.30 -9.45
N ALA A 368 -17.91 4.25 -9.91
CA ALA A 368 -17.35 5.29 -10.77
C ALA A 368 -18.14 5.46 -12.07
N THR A 369 -18.66 4.39 -12.65
CA THR A 369 -19.49 4.46 -13.87
C THR A 369 -20.82 5.21 -13.66
N GLU A 370 -21.29 5.32 -12.43
CA GLU A 370 -22.49 6.06 -12.06
C GLU A 370 -22.17 7.51 -11.67
N ARG A 371 -21.06 7.72 -10.97
CA ARG A 371 -20.65 9.05 -10.44
C ARG A 371 -20.04 9.95 -11.50
N LEU A 372 -19.30 9.37 -12.45
CA LEU A 372 -18.60 10.13 -13.47
C LEU A 372 -19.49 10.26 -14.70
N LYS A 373 -19.55 11.49 -15.24
CA LYS A 373 -20.34 11.78 -16.45
C LYS A 373 -19.45 11.81 -17.66
N ASP A 374 -19.92 11.23 -18.76
CA ASP A 374 -19.21 11.21 -20.02
C ASP A 374 -18.84 12.62 -20.49
N GLY A 375 -17.60 12.80 -20.92
CA GLY A 375 -17.10 14.08 -21.40
C GLY A 375 -16.59 15.05 -20.31
N THR A 376 -16.79 14.77 -19.04
CA THR A 376 -16.27 15.60 -17.94
C THR A 376 -14.75 15.58 -17.93
N LEU A 377 -14.13 16.77 -17.89
CA LEU A 377 -12.67 16.88 -17.74
C LEU A 377 -12.27 16.56 -16.31
N VAL A 378 -11.37 15.62 -16.13
CA VAL A 378 -10.93 15.15 -14.81
C VAL A 378 -9.42 15.03 -14.73
N THR A 379 -8.92 15.05 -13.50
CA THR A 379 -7.52 14.71 -13.15
C THR A 379 -7.54 13.44 -12.32
N VAL A 380 -6.83 12.42 -12.80
CA VAL A 380 -6.70 11.12 -12.12
C VAL A 380 -5.33 11.08 -11.44
N SER A 381 -5.33 11.13 -10.11
CA SER A 381 -4.10 11.16 -9.32
C SER A 381 -3.84 9.84 -8.63
N CYS A 382 -2.70 9.24 -8.96
CA CYS A 382 -2.14 8.09 -8.24
C CYS A 382 -0.89 8.49 -7.44
N ALA A 383 -0.64 9.80 -7.28
CA ALA A 383 0.56 10.33 -6.63
C ALA A 383 0.41 10.58 -5.13
N GLU A 384 -0.72 10.20 -4.54
CA GLU A 384 -1.05 10.51 -3.14
C GLU A 384 -1.05 9.28 -2.23
N GLY A 385 -0.46 8.19 -2.67
CA GLY A 385 -0.38 6.94 -1.92
C GLY A 385 -1.25 5.84 -2.51
N ASP A 386 -1.78 4.95 -1.68
CA ASP A 386 -2.57 3.80 -2.11
C ASP A 386 -3.96 4.17 -2.62
N THR A 387 -4.48 5.31 -2.21
CA THR A 387 -5.77 5.79 -2.68
C THR A 387 -5.58 6.66 -3.91
N GLY A 388 -6.23 6.27 -5.01
CA GLY A 388 -6.30 7.06 -6.22
C GLY A 388 -7.53 7.97 -6.17
N HIS A 389 -7.37 9.22 -6.57
CA HIS A 389 -8.43 10.22 -6.56
C HIS A 389 -8.74 10.70 -7.97
N ILE A 390 -10.02 10.84 -8.27
CA ILE A 390 -10.49 11.47 -9.51
C ILE A 390 -11.03 12.85 -9.12
N TYR A 391 -10.33 13.90 -9.54
CA TYR A 391 -10.68 15.28 -9.27
C TYR A 391 -11.42 15.89 -10.44
N ASP A 392 -12.39 16.75 -10.15
CA ASP A 392 -13.08 17.56 -11.15
C ASP A 392 -12.12 18.61 -11.74
N GLY A 393 -12.11 18.72 -13.07
CA GLY A 393 -11.30 19.67 -13.79
C GLY A 393 -9.87 19.22 -14.08
N LEU A 394 -9.14 20.07 -14.79
CA LEU A 394 -7.72 19.87 -15.12
C LEU A 394 -6.87 20.61 -14.09
N LEU A 395 -6.22 19.89 -13.21
CA LEU A 395 -5.37 20.45 -12.15
C LEU A 395 -3.92 20.57 -12.61
N GLU A 396 -3.22 21.59 -12.14
CA GLU A 396 -1.79 21.73 -12.39
C GLU A 396 -1.00 20.63 -11.70
N THR A 397 -0.02 20.11 -12.44
CA THR A 397 0.83 19.00 -11.98
C THR A 397 2.28 19.42 -12.13
N GLU A 398 3.08 19.12 -11.10
CA GLU A 398 4.53 19.23 -11.15
C GLU A 398 5.15 17.86 -11.41
N VAL A 399 6.05 17.78 -12.38
CA VAL A 399 6.76 16.54 -12.71
C VAL A 399 8.26 16.78 -12.50
N THR A 400 8.88 15.98 -11.63
CA THR A 400 10.32 16.05 -11.34
C THR A 400 11.00 14.73 -11.64
N GLU A 401 12.23 14.79 -12.16
CA GLU A 401 13.06 13.60 -12.34
C GLU A 401 13.80 13.27 -11.06
N VAL A 402 13.71 12.01 -10.62
CA VAL A 402 14.38 11.54 -9.41
C VAL A 402 15.60 10.73 -9.80
N GLN A 403 16.77 11.18 -9.35
CA GLN A 403 18.00 10.43 -9.51
C GLN A 403 18.19 9.47 -8.34
N ARG A 404 18.43 8.19 -8.66
CA ARG A 404 18.85 7.17 -7.70
C ARG A 404 20.36 6.98 -7.85
N GLY A 405 21.07 6.89 -6.74
CA GLY A 405 22.51 6.65 -6.77
C GLY A 405 23.15 6.90 -5.41
N GLU A 406 24.40 6.51 -5.28
CA GLU A 406 25.16 6.78 -4.07
C GLU A 406 25.48 8.28 -3.98
N MET A 407 25.36 8.79 -2.75
CA MET A 407 25.65 10.18 -2.43
C MET A 407 26.97 10.27 -1.68
N PRO A 408 27.71 11.39 -1.82
CA PRO A 408 28.96 11.56 -1.09
C PRO A 408 28.75 11.55 0.41
N GLU A 409 29.72 11.01 1.14
CA GLU A 409 29.71 11.06 2.60
C GLU A 409 29.92 12.49 3.09
N ILE A 410 29.07 12.89 4.04
CA ILE A 410 29.20 14.17 4.75
C ILE A 410 29.01 13.95 6.25
N ALA A 411 29.51 14.86 7.06
CA ALA A 411 29.45 14.76 8.52
C ALA A 411 28.01 14.81 9.06
N THR A 412 27.16 15.64 8.46
CA THR A 412 25.74 15.75 8.80
C THR A 412 24.95 14.66 8.12
N LYS A 413 24.13 13.92 8.87
CA LYS A 413 23.25 12.90 8.30
C LYS A 413 22.05 13.56 7.63
N ILE A 414 21.71 13.08 6.44
CA ILE A 414 20.52 13.52 5.70
C ILE A 414 19.41 12.49 5.88
N MET A 415 18.35 12.92 6.53
CA MET A 415 17.19 12.10 6.85
C MET A 415 15.94 12.64 6.14
N MET A 416 14.84 11.93 6.25
CA MET A 416 13.57 12.31 5.61
C MET A 416 12.49 12.61 6.64
N ASN A 417 11.56 13.49 6.24
CA ASN A 417 10.25 13.64 6.87
C ASN A 417 9.27 12.76 6.12
N VAL A 418 8.61 11.85 6.82
CA VAL A 418 7.62 10.94 6.23
C VAL A 418 6.33 11.01 7.05
N GLY A 419 5.24 11.46 6.43
CA GLY A 419 3.93 11.51 7.08
C GLY A 419 3.02 10.38 6.62
N ASN A 420 2.99 10.09 5.34
CA ASN A 420 2.12 9.08 4.74
C ASN A 420 2.83 7.73 4.65
N PRO A 421 2.40 6.71 5.42
CA PRO A 421 3.02 5.39 5.37
C PRO A 421 2.95 4.74 3.99
N GLN A 422 1.93 5.06 3.20
CA GLN A 422 1.71 4.49 1.88
C GLN A 422 2.79 4.89 0.88
N LEU A 423 3.50 6.00 1.12
CA LEU A 423 4.59 6.48 0.28
C LEU A 423 5.97 6.01 0.77
N ALA A 424 6.02 5.34 1.92
CA ALA A 424 7.29 4.95 2.54
C ALA A 424 8.13 4.01 1.68
N PHE A 425 7.51 3.03 1.03
CA PHE A 425 8.21 2.06 0.17
C PHE A 425 8.84 2.72 -1.06
N ASP A 426 8.27 3.80 -1.53
CA ASP A 426 8.83 4.58 -2.61
C ASP A 426 9.96 5.50 -2.11
N PHE A 427 9.68 6.25 -1.06
CA PHE A 427 10.64 7.21 -0.50
C PHE A 427 11.91 6.56 0.03
N CYS A 428 11.83 5.35 0.59
CA CYS A 428 13.02 4.67 1.13
C CYS A 428 14.06 4.34 0.06
N GLN A 429 13.68 4.34 -1.20
CA GLN A 429 14.58 4.07 -2.33
C GLN A 429 15.40 5.30 -2.73
N LEU A 430 15.03 6.49 -2.27
CA LEU A 430 15.86 7.68 -2.40
C LEU A 430 17.08 7.59 -1.46
N PRO A 431 18.18 8.26 -1.78
CA PRO A 431 19.30 8.35 -0.84
C PRO A 431 18.83 8.92 0.50
N ASN A 432 19.13 8.24 1.60
CA ASN A 432 18.74 8.69 2.93
C ASN A 432 19.50 7.95 4.02
N GLN A 433 19.51 8.52 5.22
CA GLN A 433 20.09 7.91 6.41
C GLN A 433 19.03 7.69 7.50
N GLY A 434 17.77 7.52 7.09
CA GLY A 434 16.65 7.23 7.97
C GLY A 434 15.57 8.31 7.94
N VAL A 435 14.65 8.24 8.89
CA VAL A 435 13.53 9.15 9.04
C VAL A 435 13.70 9.93 10.33
N GLY A 436 13.92 11.24 10.22
CA GLY A 436 14.06 12.11 11.38
C GLY A 436 12.72 12.54 11.96
N LEU A 437 11.66 12.47 11.16
CA LEU A 437 10.30 12.77 11.62
C LEU A 437 9.28 11.90 10.87
N ALA A 438 8.66 11.00 11.61
CA ALA A 438 7.45 10.29 11.18
C ALA A 438 6.28 10.80 12.03
N ARG A 439 5.23 11.32 11.38
CA ARG A 439 4.07 11.93 12.05
C ARG A 439 2.92 10.95 12.17
N LEU A 440 2.34 10.82 13.37
CA LEU A 440 1.16 10.00 13.60
C LEU A 440 -0.12 10.66 13.07
N GLU A 441 -0.13 11.97 12.91
CA GLU A 441 -1.33 12.74 12.54
C GLU A 441 -1.92 12.27 11.21
N PHE A 442 -1.09 11.95 10.24
CA PHE A 442 -1.57 11.43 8.95
C PHE A 442 -2.30 10.09 9.14
N ILE A 443 -1.72 9.20 9.94
CA ILE A 443 -2.32 7.88 10.23
C ILE A 443 -3.67 8.05 10.92
N ILE A 444 -3.73 8.91 11.92
CA ILE A 444 -4.95 9.16 12.69
C ILE A 444 -6.02 9.81 11.81
N ASN A 445 -5.65 10.81 11.01
CA ASN A 445 -6.61 11.49 10.11
C ASN A 445 -7.14 10.58 8.99
N ASN A 446 -6.26 9.83 8.33
CA ASN A 446 -6.60 9.16 7.07
C ASN A 446 -6.92 7.68 7.24
N ASN A 447 -6.29 7.00 8.19
CA ASN A 447 -6.48 5.56 8.38
C ASN A 447 -7.49 5.25 9.50
N ILE A 448 -7.74 6.19 10.39
CA ILE A 448 -8.67 6.05 11.50
C ILE A 448 -9.87 6.99 11.36
N GLY A 449 -9.62 8.30 11.30
CA GLY A 449 -10.63 9.32 11.06
C GLY A 449 -11.56 9.62 12.23
N VAL A 450 -11.44 8.91 13.34
CA VAL A 450 -12.30 9.04 14.52
C VAL A 450 -11.47 9.51 15.70
N HIS A 451 -12.04 10.42 16.50
CA HIS A 451 -11.40 10.90 17.73
C HIS A 451 -11.15 9.73 18.70
N PRO A 452 -9.96 9.63 19.30
CA PRO A 452 -9.62 8.49 20.16
C PRO A 452 -10.56 8.32 21.36
N LYS A 453 -11.14 9.40 21.88
CA LYS A 453 -12.10 9.30 23.00
C LYS A 453 -13.45 8.74 22.58
N ALA A 454 -13.87 8.93 21.33
CA ALA A 454 -15.05 8.26 20.78
C ALA A 454 -14.83 6.75 20.68
N ILE A 455 -13.63 6.34 20.31
CA ILE A 455 -13.21 4.94 20.31
C ILE A 455 -13.28 4.34 21.72
N LEU A 456 -12.78 5.06 22.72
CA LEU A 456 -12.75 4.60 24.10
C LEU A 456 -14.13 4.56 24.77
N ASP A 457 -14.99 5.54 24.44
CA ASP A 457 -16.34 5.63 25.01
C ASP A 457 -17.33 4.63 24.39
N TYR A 458 -17.00 4.08 23.19
CA TYR A 458 -17.85 3.08 22.55
C TYR A 458 -18.15 1.92 23.52
N PRO A 459 -19.39 1.43 23.64
CA PRO A 459 -20.59 1.79 22.84
C PRO A 459 -21.45 2.93 23.43
N ASN A 460 -20.99 3.61 24.48
CA ASN A 460 -21.76 4.63 25.22
C ASN A 460 -21.69 6.01 24.56
N ILE A 461 -22.04 6.06 23.30
CA ILE A 461 -22.06 7.26 22.46
C ILE A 461 -23.37 7.32 21.70
N ASP A 462 -23.69 8.48 21.09
CA ASP A 462 -24.92 8.63 20.31
C ASP A 462 -24.97 7.68 19.11
N SER A 463 -26.17 7.38 18.63
CA SER A 463 -26.39 6.34 17.61
C SER A 463 -25.66 6.60 16.29
N ASP A 464 -25.59 7.85 15.85
CA ASP A 464 -24.90 8.20 14.59
C ASP A 464 -23.39 8.03 14.72
N LEU A 465 -22.82 8.48 15.82
CA LEU A 465 -21.41 8.29 16.12
C LEU A 465 -21.06 6.80 16.29
N LYS A 466 -21.94 6.04 16.95
CA LYS A 466 -21.78 4.60 17.10
C LYS A 466 -21.71 3.87 15.75
N LYS A 467 -22.60 4.21 14.83
CA LYS A 467 -22.59 3.65 13.45
C LYS A 467 -21.32 4.01 12.72
N ALA A 468 -20.85 5.24 12.85
CA ALA A 468 -19.61 5.67 12.20
C ALA A 468 -18.40 4.90 12.74
N VAL A 469 -18.31 4.71 14.04
CA VAL A 469 -17.24 3.93 14.70
C VAL A 469 -17.29 2.47 14.24
N GLU A 470 -18.45 1.85 14.25
CA GLU A 470 -18.63 0.46 13.79
C GLU A 470 -18.24 0.28 12.33
N SER A 471 -18.55 1.26 11.49
CA SER A 471 -18.22 1.25 10.06
C SER A 471 -16.71 1.23 9.82
N VAL A 472 -15.95 2.10 10.49
CA VAL A 472 -14.49 2.17 10.29
C VAL A 472 -13.76 0.99 10.96
N ALA A 473 -14.30 0.46 12.05
CA ALA A 473 -13.67 -0.62 12.81
C ALA A 473 -13.96 -2.03 12.28
N ARG A 474 -14.62 -2.14 11.14
CA ARG A 474 -14.91 -3.45 10.52
C ARG A 474 -13.63 -4.28 10.34
N GLY A 475 -13.74 -5.57 10.60
CA GLY A 475 -12.61 -6.49 10.48
C GLY A 475 -11.71 -6.57 11.71
N HIS A 476 -11.95 -5.76 12.73
CA HIS A 476 -11.18 -5.72 13.96
C HIS A 476 -12.00 -6.24 15.15
N ALA A 477 -11.33 -6.74 16.18
CA ALA A 477 -11.98 -7.34 17.35
C ALA A 477 -12.85 -6.33 18.13
N SER A 478 -12.45 -5.05 18.12
CA SER A 478 -13.15 -3.95 18.78
C SER A 478 -12.70 -2.62 18.18
N PRO A 479 -13.43 -1.52 18.42
CA PRO A 479 -12.95 -0.18 18.04
C PRO A 479 -11.58 0.16 18.65
N ARG A 480 -11.34 -0.21 19.90
CA ARG A 480 -10.04 0.01 20.55
C ARG A 480 -8.92 -0.76 19.82
N ALA A 481 -9.16 -2.03 19.51
CA ALA A 481 -8.21 -2.84 18.73
C ALA A 481 -7.95 -2.22 17.36
N PHE A 482 -8.99 -1.74 16.68
CA PHE A 482 -8.86 -1.03 15.39
C PHE A 482 -7.91 0.16 15.50
N TYR A 483 -8.08 1.02 16.50
CA TYR A 483 -7.24 2.21 16.69
C TYR A 483 -5.76 1.82 16.88
N VAL A 484 -5.51 0.90 17.80
CA VAL A 484 -4.16 0.41 18.10
C VAL A 484 -3.54 -0.28 16.86
N ASP A 485 -4.31 -1.13 16.17
CA ASP A 485 -3.85 -1.82 14.97
C ASP A 485 -3.44 -0.83 13.88
N LYS A 486 -4.26 0.18 13.61
CA LYS A 486 -3.97 1.15 12.55
C LYS A 486 -2.78 2.04 12.85
N VAL A 487 -2.61 2.46 14.09
CA VAL A 487 -1.40 3.21 14.50
C VAL A 487 -0.17 2.31 14.36
N ALA A 488 -0.24 1.07 14.87
CA ALA A 488 0.86 0.13 14.78
C ALA A 488 1.23 -0.18 13.32
N GLU A 489 0.25 -0.42 12.46
CA GLU A 489 0.46 -0.70 11.03
C GLU A 489 1.12 0.47 10.31
N GLY A 490 0.69 1.69 10.57
CA GLY A 490 1.29 2.87 9.97
C GLY A 490 2.75 3.05 10.36
N VAL A 491 3.04 2.94 11.65
CA VAL A 491 4.41 3.04 12.18
C VAL A 491 5.27 1.88 11.66
N ALA A 492 4.75 0.66 11.69
CA ALA A 492 5.47 -0.52 11.23
C ALA A 492 5.80 -0.44 9.74
N THR A 493 4.91 0.09 8.92
CA THR A 493 5.13 0.27 7.48
C THR A 493 6.32 1.20 7.22
N ILE A 494 6.38 2.33 7.92
CA ILE A 494 7.51 3.27 7.79
C ILE A 494 8.79 2.62 8.30
N ALA A 495 8.75 2.00 9.48
CA ALA A 495 9.92 1.37 10.07
C ALA A 495 10.48 0.22 9.22
N ALA A 496 9.61 -0.60 8.65
CA ALA A 496 9.98 -1.70 7.75
C ALA A 496 10.62 -1.19 6.46
N ALA A 497 10.06 -0.10 5.90
CA ALA A 497 10.58 0.51 4.67
C ALA A 497 12.03 0.96 4.84
N PHE A 498 12.37 1.54 5.97
CA PHE A 498 13.70 2.10 6.23
C PHE A 498 14.63 1.17 7.03
N TRP A 499 14.15 0.01 7.48
CA TRP A 499 14.95 -0.94 8.26
C TRP A 499 16.29 -1.23 7.59
N PRO A 500 17.43 -1.24 8.30
CA PRO A 500 17.60 -1.03 9.75
C PRO A 500 17.90 0.44 10.17
N LYS A 501 17.70 1.39 9.28
CA LYS A 501 17.95 2.81 9.55
C LYS A 501 16.97 3.34 10.59
N PRO A 502 17.37 4.32 11.42
CA PRO A 502 16.50 4.85 12.45
C PRO A 502 15.27 5.54 11.89
N VAL A 503 14.15 5.36 12.58
CA VAL A 503 12.88 6.04 12.30
C VAL A 503 12.39 6.66 13.60
N ILE A 504 12.42 8.00 13.67
CA ILE A 504 11.99 8.74 14.84
C ILE A 504 10.51 9.09 14.67
N VAL A 505 9.67 8.48 15.50
CA VAL A 505 8.22 8.66 15.46
C VAL A 505 7.80 9.71 16.48
N ARG A 506 7.26 10.81 15.99
CA ARG A 506 6.67 11.83 16.85
C ARG A 506 5.28 11.39 17.29
N LEU A 507 5.04 11.36 18.59
CA LEU A 507 3.72 11.10 19.15
C LEU A 507 2.75 12.20 18.69
N SER A 508 1.45 11.93 18.74
CA SER A 508 0.44 12.81 18.17
C SER A 508 0.53 14.25 18.69
N ASP A 509 0.49 15.21 17.78
CA ASP A 509 0.58 16.65 18.09
C ASP A 509 -0.53 17.43 17.38
N PHE A 510 -1.77 16.93 17.48
CA PHE A 510 -2.92 17.71 17.05
C PHE A 510 -3.22 18.81 18.06
N LYS A 511 -3.52 20.00 17.55
CA LYS A 511 -4.15 21.05 18.33
C LYS A 511 -5.63 20.74 18.52
N SER A 512 -6.29 21.35 19.48
CA SER A 512 -7.71 21.13 19.77
C SER A 512 -8.60 21.35 18.55
N ASN A 513 -8.35 22.37 17.73
CA ASN A 513 -9.09 22.63 16.51
C ASN A 513 -8.90 21.54 15.44
N GLU A 514 -7.75 20.89 15.42
CA GLU A 514 -7.48 19.78 14.50
C GLU A 514 -8.15 18.49 14.97
N TYR A 515 -8.08 18.18 16.28
CA TYR A 515 -8.81 17.05 16.85
C TYR A 515 -10.33 17.18 16.70
N ARG A 516 -10.86 18.40 16.72
CA ARG A 516 -12.29 18.66 16.53
C ARG A 516 -12.78 18.19 15.16
N LYS A 517 -11.92 18.17 14.16
CA LYS A 517 -12.27 17.76 12.79
C LYS A 517 -12.41 16.25 12.64
N LEU A 518 -11.89 15.47 13.57
CA LEU A 518 -12.09 14.02 13.58
C LEU A 518 -13.55 13.71 13.92
N ILE A 519 -14.05 12.57 13.46
CA ILE A 519 -15.42 12.12 13.76
C ILE A 519 -15.58 12.04 15.28
N GLY A 520 -16.59 12.73 15.81
CA GLY A 520 -16.85 12.84 17.25
C GLY A 520 -16.00 13.88 17.97
N GLY A 521 -15.07 14.54 17.28
CA GLY A 521 -14.12 15.48 17.91
C GLY A 521 -14.76 16.65 18.62
N SER A 522 -15.85 17.20 18.08
CA SER A 522 -16.56 18.33 18.68
C SER A 522 -17.13 18.03 20.08
N ARG A 523 -17.38 16.75 20.38
CA ARG A 523 -17.85 16.32 21.68
C ARG A 523 -16.78 16.39 22.79
N TYR A 524 -15.52 16.20 22.39
CA TYR A 524 -14.42 15.99 23.34
C TYR A 524 -13.43 17.13 23.44
N GLU A 525 -13.36 17.98 22.42
CA GLU A 525 -12.36 19.03 22.35
C GLU A 525 -12.90 20.40 22.76
N PRO A 526 -12.15 21.16 23.57
CA PRO A 526 -12.54 22.52 23.91
C PRO A 526 -12.39 23.45 22.71
N GLU A 527 -13.17 24.51 22.69
CA GLU A 527 -12.94 25.64 21.80
C GLU A 527 -11.90 26.57 22.48
N GLU A 528 -10.78 26.73 21.85
CA GLU A 528 -9.70 27.56 22.34
C GLU A 528 -9.49 28.78 21.43
N GLU A 529 -9.26 29.95 22.02
CA GLU A 529 -8.95 31.15 21.23
C GLU A 529 -7.63 31.02 20.49
N ASN A 530 -6.65 30.35 21.11
CA ASN A 530 -5.34 30.15 20.50
C ASN A 530 -4.88 28.70 20.69
N PRO A 531 -5.33 27.79 19.82
CA PRO A 531 -4.96 26.38 19.92
C PRO A 531 -3.45 26.11 19.84
N MET A 532 -2.70 26.98 19.20
CA MET A 532 -1.23 26.90 19.13
C MET A 532 -0.60 26.88 20.52
N LEU A 533 -1.13 27.67 21.44
CA LEU A 533 -0.67 27.79 22.83
C LEU A 533 -1.52 26.95 23.80
N GLY A 534 -2.40 26.12 23.28
CA GLY A 534 -3.43 25.44 24.04
C GLY A 534 -3.08 24.01 24.46
N PHE A 535 -4.12 23.19 24.45
CA PHE A 535 -4.11 21.79 24.91
C PHE A 535 -3.52 20.89 23.84
N ARG A 536 -2.20 20.73 23.83
CA ARG A 536 -1.46 19.96 22.83
C ARG A 536 -0.19 19.35 23.42
N GLY A 537 0.32 18.31 22.76
CA GLY A 537 1.60 17.67 23.09
C GLY A 537 1.64 17.05 24.48
N ALA A 538 2.77 17.22 25.17
CA ALA A 538 3.00 16.61 26.48
C ALA A 538 1.94 16.96 27.52
N ALA A 539 1.42 18.20 27.50
CA ALA A 539 0.35 18.61 28.41
C ALA A 539 -0.90 17.75 28.26
N ARG A 540 -1.21 17.35 27.02
CA ARG A 540 -2.35 16.47 26.71
C ARG A 540 -2.12 15.07 27.27
N TYR A 541 -0.94 14.50 27.04
CA TYR A 541 -0.62 13.14 27.43
C TYR A 541 -0.68 12.89 28.93
N VAL A 542 -0.22 13.85 29.72
CA VAL A 542 -0.20 13.74 31.19
C VAL A 542 -1.52 14.15 31.85
N SER A 543 -2.51 14.60 31.06
CA SER A 543 -3.82 14.98 31.57
C SER A 543 -4.70 13.76 31.81
N ASP A 544 -5.62 13.88 32.78
CA ASP A 544 -6.62 12.85 33.02
C ASP A 544 -7.58 12.67 31.84
N GLU A 545 -7.85 13.75 31.11
CA GLU A 545 -8.77 13.74 29.97
C GLU A 545 -8.25 12.94 28.76
N PHE A 546 -6.93 12.86 28.58
CA PHE A 546 -6.34 12.23 27.39
C PHE A 546 -5.46 11.02 27.71
N GLY A 547 -5.26 10.70 28.98
CA GLY A 547 -4.33 9.63 29.41
C GLY A 547 -4.62 8.26 28.79
N GLU A 548 -5.90 7.85 28.71
CA GLU A 548 -6.27 6.57 28.08
C GLU A 548 -6.09 6.57 26.56
N ALA A 549 -6.32 7.71 25.91
CA ALA A 549 -6.06 7.86 24.48
C ALA A 549 -4.56 7.76 24.19
N PHE A 550 -3.74 8.41 25.02
CA PHE A 550 -2.29 8.31 24.92
C PHE A 550 -1.78 6.89 25.15
N ALA A 551 -2.41 6.15 26.08
CA ALA A 551 -2.08 4.75 26.32
C ALA A 551 -2.21 3.87 25.06
N MET A 552 -3.17 4.16 24.18
CA MET A 552 -3.31 3.45 22.90
C MET A 552 -2.14 3.69 21.96
N GLU A 553 -1.63 4.93 21.89
CA GLU A 553 -0.45 5.25 21.10
C GLU A 553 0.78 4.49 21.62
N CYS A 554 0.97 4.48 22.93
CA CYS A 554 2.07 3.76 23.57
C CYS A 554 2.00 2.25 23.33
N GLU A 555 0.81 1.68 23.42
CA GLU A 555 0.58 0.26 23.12
C GLU A 555 0.96 -0.09 21.67
N ALA A 556 0.58 0.77 20.74
CA ALA A 556 0.92 0.57 19.33
C ALA A 556 2.44 0.61 19.10
N ILE A 557 3.13 1.59 19.63
CA ILE A 557 4.60 1.73 19.52
C ILE A 557 5.30 0.53 20.17
N LYS A 558 4.84 0.11 21.34
CA LYS A 558 5.37 -1.05 22.04
C LYS A 558 5.22 -2.33 21.22
N ARG A 559 4.06 -2.52 20.59
CA ARG A 559 3.81 -3.67 19.69
C ARG A 559 4.81 -3.69 18.54
N VAL A 560 5.02 -2.55 17.89
CA VAL A 560 5.94 -2.43 16.75
C VAL A 560 7.37 -2.76 17.17
N ARG A 561 7.83 -2.24 18.30
CA ARG A 561 9.20 -2.47 18.76
C ARG A 561 9.43 -3.89 19.29
N ASN A 562 8.49 -4.40 20.08
CA ASN A 562 8.66 -5.68 20.79
C ASN A 562 8.15 -6.87 19.97
N ASP A 563 6.86 -6.90 19.65
CA ASP A 563 6.25 -8.05 18.98
C ASP A 563 6.71 -8.18 17.53
N MET A 564 6.86 -7.05 16.84
CA MET A 564 7.25 -7.00 15.44
C MET A 564 8.76 -6.87 15.25
N GLY A 565 9.52 -6.62 16.33
CA GLY A 565 10.98 -6.55 16.27
C GLY A 565 11.58 -5.33 15.58
N LEU A 566 10.77 -4.34 15.24
CA LEU A 566 11.21 -3.13 14.54
C LEU A 566 11.81 -2.12 15.52
N THR A 567 12.97 -2.49 16.06
CA THR A 567 13.69 -1.72 17.10
C THR A 567 14.35 -0.45 16.58
N ASN A 568 14.30 -0.22 15.28
CA ASN A 568 14.76 1.05 14.68
C ASN A 568 13.79 2.20 14.95
N VAL A 569 12.60 1.93 15.48
CA VAL A 569 11.65 2.96 15.91
C VAL A 569 12.15 3.61 17.19
N GLN A 570 12.32 4.94 17.14
CA GLN A 570 12.61 5.78 18.32
C GLN A 570 11.42 6.71 18.54
N VAL A 571 11.26 7.23 19.74
CA VAL A 571 10.08 8.01 20.13
C VAL A 571 10.46 9.47 20.32
N MET A 572 9.65 10.38 19.78
CA MET A 572 9.80 11.81 19.92
C MET A 572 8.56 12.40 20.62
N VAL A 573 8.80 13.21 21.65
CA VAL A 573 7.75 13.85 22.44
C VAL A 573 7.61 15.30 22.00
N PRO A 574 6.41 15.71 21.49
CA PRO A 574 6.20 17.08 21.05
C PRO A 574 5.77 18.01 22.20
N PHE A 575 6.09 19.27 22.06
CA PHE A 575 5.58 20.40 22.82
C PHE A 575 5.68 20.21 24.34
N VAL A 576 6.91 20.04 24.83
CA VAL A 576 7.22 19.93 26.25
C VAL A 576 7.57 21.32 26.79
N ARG A 577 6.67 21.88 27.60
CA ARG A 577 6.82 23.29 28.05
C ARG A 577 7.79 23.47 29.21
N THR A 578 7.78 22.57 30.18
CA THR A 578 8.49 22.72 31.45
C THR A 578 9.28 21.46 31.80
N LEU A 579 10.26 21.61 32.68
CA LEU A 579 11.00 20.47 33.24
C LEU A 579 10.10 19.51 33.95
N GLY A 580 9.06 20.01 34.65
CA GLY A 580 8.06 19.15 35.31
C GLY A 580 7.26 18.32 34.33
N GLN A 581 6.89 18.88 33.17
CA GLN A 581 6.24 18.10 32.11
C GLN A 581 7.17 17.04 31.52
N ALA A 582 8.43 17.38 31.33
CA ALA A 582 9.44 16.43 30.84
C ALA A 582 9.55 15.23 31.77
N GLU A 583 9.64 15.48 33.07
CA GLU A 583 9.68 14.41 34.07
C GLU A 583 8.42 13.55 34.03
N ARG A 584 7.24 14.18 34.05
CA ARG A 584 5.96 13.45 34.05
C ARG A 584 5.74 12.63 32.78
N VAL A 585 6.03 13.18 31.60
CA VAL A 585 5.79 12.45 30.35
C VAL A 585 6.78 11.29 30.19
N THR A 586 8.02 11.41 30.59
CA THR A 586 9.00 10.32 30.53
C THR A 586 8.66 9.21 31.54
N GLN A 587 8.18 9.56 32.73
CA GLN A 587 7.65 8.58 33.69
C GLN A 587 6.41 7.85 33.14
N LEU A 588 5.50 8.59 32.50
CA LEU A 588 4.29 8.01 31.90
C LEU A 588 4.63 7.05 30.77
N LEU A 589 5.59 7.40 29.92
CA LEU A 589 6.08 6.51 28.88
C LEU A 589 6.66 5.22 29.45
N ALA A 590 7.46 5.32 30.52
CA ALA A 590 8.02 4.15 31.22
C ALA A 590 6.92 3.25 31.80
N GLN A 591 5.87 3.84 32.38
CA GLN A 591 4.71 3.09 32.91
C GLN A 591 4.00 2.33 31.78
N HIS A 592 3.97 2.85 30.58
CA HIS A 592 3.39 2.18 29.41
C HIS A 592 4.36 1.26 28.67
N GLY A 593 5.52 0.97 29.26
CA GLY A 593 6.50 0.05 28.69
C GLY A 593 7.49 0.68 27.69
N LEU A 594 7.50 1.99 27.58
CA LEU A 594 8.42 2.74 26.70
C LEU A 594 9.47 3.47 27.56
N GLN A 595 10.29 2.69 28.24
CA GLN A 595 11.33 3.21 29.13
C GLN A 595 12.59 3.55 28.33
N ARG A 596 13.12 4.76 28.55
CA ARG A 596 14.37 5.20 27.92
C ARG A 596 15.51 4.22 28.26
N GLY A 597 16.24 3.83 27.23
CA GLY A 597 17.36 2.93 27.32
C GLY A 597 17.02 1.44 27.29
N LYS A 598 15.77 1.06 27.54
CA LYS A 598 15.36 -0.34 27.49
C LYS A 598 15.25 -0.81 26.04
N ASP A 599 15.96 -1.93 25.73
CA ASP A 599 16.01 -2.50 24.37
C ASP A 599 16.48 -1.47 23.31
N GLY A 600 17.33 -0.54 23.71
CA GLY A 600 17.88 0.49 22.83
C GLY A 600 16.92 1.64 22.51
N LEU A 601 15.80 1.76 23.24
CA LEU A 601 14.87 2.86 23.01
C LEU A 601 15.49 4.21 23.39
N LYS A 602 15.47 5.13 22.44
CA LYS A 602 15.85 6.52 22.65
C LYS A 602 14.60 7.39 22.69
N LEU A 603 14.55 8.30 23.65
CA LEU A 603 13.52 9.32 23.74
C LEU A 603 14.10 10.66 23.28
N ILE A 604 13.50 11.21 22.24
CA ILE A 604 13.89 12.50 21.65
C ILE A 604 12.82 13.52 22.01
N MET A 605 13.24 14.75 22.33
CA MET A 605 12.31 15.86 22.57
C MET A 605 12.27 16.78 21.36
N MET A 606 11.07 17.19 20.94
CA MET A 606 10.95 18.31 20.01
C MET A 606 11.44 19.59 20.73
N CYS A 607 12.50 20.18 20.24
CA CYS A 607 12.98 21.48 20.69
C CYS A 607 12.27 22.56 19.85
N GLU A 608 11.15 23.03 20.32
CA GLU A 608 10.27 23.91 19.55
C GLU A 608 9.64 25.05 20.35
N ILE A 609 9.98 25.13 21.63
CA ILE A 609 9.54 26.20 22.53
C ILE A 609 10.80 26.86 23.05
N PRO A 610 10.86 28.21 23.16
CA PRO A 610 12.05 28.89 23.66
C PRO A 610 12.58 28.34 24.99
N SER A 611 11.70 27.90 25.90
CA SER A 611 12.10 27.26 27.15
C SER A 611 13.00 26.05 26.96
N ASN A 612 12.78 25.29 25.87
CA ASN A 612 13.57 24.09 25.57
C ASN A 612 15.02 24.41 25.28
N ALA A 613 15.29 25.51 24.56
CA ALA A 613 16.63 25.96 24.24
C ALA A 613 17.31 26.63 25.42
N LEU A 614 16.55 27.44 26.18
CA LEU A 614 17.07 28.16 27.35
C LEU A 614 17.50 27.18 28.46
N LEU A 615 16.76 26.10 28.66
CA LEU A 615 17.04 25.08 29.67
C LEU A 615 17.47 23.75 29.02
N ALA A 616 18.14 23.82 27.89
CA ALA A 616 18.48 22.64 27.09
C ALA A 616 19.26 21.59 27.89
N GLU A 617 20.25 22.01 28.68
CA GLU A 617 21.05 21.11 29.50
C GLU A 617 20.18 20.32 30.49
N GLN A 618 19.22 20.99 31.12
CA GLN A 618 18.32 20.39 32.11
C GLN A 618 17.30 19.45 31.46
N PHE A 619 16.75 19.82 30.30
CA PHE A 619 15.83 18.94 29.55
C PHE A 619 16.55 17.66 29.10
N LEU A 620 17.82 17.73 28.78
CA LEU A 620 18.62 16.56 28.37
C LEU A 620 18.81 15.52 29.47
N ALA A 621 18.50 15.85 30.74
CA ALA A 621 18.46 14.86 31.79
C ALA A 621 17.36 13.79 31.53
N PHE A 622 16.31 14.16 30.83
CA PHE A 622 15.16 13.29 30.54
C PHE A 622 15.17 12.68 29.15
N PHE A 623 15.96 13.22 28.22
CA PHE A 623 15.96 12.85 26.82
C PHE A 623 17.35 12.51 26.31
N ASP A 624 17.39 11.67 25.27
CA ASP A 624 18.63 11.25 24.61
C ASP A 624 19.08 12.23 23.53
N GLY A 625 18.29 13.23 23.25
CA GLY A 625 18.60 14.26 22.28
C GLY A 625 17.37 15.09 21.93
N PHE A 626 17.58 16.01 20.99
CA PHE A 626 16.56 16.92 20.51
C PHE A 626 16.36 16.80 19.01
N SER A 627 15.14 17.10 18.56
CA SER A 627 14.85 17.44 17.18
C SER A 627 14.25 18.84 17.16
N ILE A 628 14.89 19.76 16.44
CA ILE A 628 14.45 21.15 16.39
C ILE A 628 13.21 21.26 15.49
N GLY A 629 12.10 21.71 16.06
CA GLY A 629 10.90 22.09 15.33
C GLY A 629 10.96 23.58 14.99
N SER A 630 11.68 23.94 13.95
CA SER A 630 11.99 25.33 13.62
C SER A 630 10.76 26.18 13.31
N ASN A 631 9.70 25.58 12.80
CA ASN A 631 8.45 26.28 12.53
C ASN A 631 7.80 26.80 13.82
N ASP A 632 7.52 25.92 14.77
CA ASP A 632 6.91 26.30 16.05
C ASP A 632 7.86 27.19 16.85
N LEU A 633 9.14 26.89 16.84
CA LEU A 633 10.15 27.70 17.53
C LEU A 633 10.15 29.15 17.01
N THR A 634 10.08 29.33 15.70
CA THR A 634 10.02 30.64 15.06
C THR A 634 8.77 31.40 15.47
N GLN A 635 7.60 30.74 15.40
CA GLN A 635 6.34 31.35 15.79
C GLN A 635 6.36 31.84 17.23
N LEU A 636 6.87 31.03 18.15
CA LEU A 636 6.90 31.36 19.57
C LEU A 636 7.99 32.37 19.93
N THR A 637 9.11 32.32 19.24
CA THR A 637 10.20 33.26 19.46
C THR A 637 9.85 34.68 19.01
N LEU A 638 9.21 34.77 17.82
CA LEU A 638 8.86 36.05 17.22
C LEU A 638 7.45 36.53 17.56
N GLY A 639 6.63 35.66 18.19
CA GLY A 639 5.24 36.00 18.48
C GLY A 639 4.39 36.13 17.22
N LEU A 640 4.67 35.33 16.19
CA LEU A 640 3.98 35.35 14.90
C LEU A 640 3.21 34.06 14.65
N ASP A 641 2.09 34.21 13.96
CA ASP A 641 1.38 33.06 13.39
C ASP A 641 1.80 32.90 11.94
N ARG A 642 2.40 31.76 11.59
CA ARG A 642 2.81 31.41 10.23
C ARG A 642 1.65 31.51 9.24
N ASP A 643 0.44 31.11 9.68
CA ASP A 643 -0.75 31.03 8.84
C ASP A 643 -1.62 32.29 8.95
N SER A 644 -1.03 33.40 9.41
CA SER A 644 -1.73 34.67 9.49
C SER A 644 -2.24 35.11 8.11
N GLY A 645 -3.53 35.46 8.03
CA GLY A 645 -4.11 36.04 6.84
C GLY A 645 -3.61 37.45 6.51
N LEU A 646 -2.82 38.06 7.41
CA LEU A 646 -2.24 39.38 7.21
C LEU A 646 -0.84 39.25 6.59
N GLU A 647 -0.71 39.57 5.32
CA GLU A 647 0.59 39.52 4.61
C GLU A 647 1.67 40.31 5.31
N LEU A 648 1.30 41.39 5.97
CA LEU A 648 2.24 42.25 6.73
C LEU A 648 2.94 41.49 7.85
N LEU A 649 2.25 40.59 8.53
CA LEU A 649 2.81 39.74 9.59
C LEU A 649 3.50 38.50 9.01
N ALA A 650 2.96 37.91 7.96
CA ALA A 650 3.55 36.72 7.34
C ALA A 650 4.96 36.97 6.79
N LYS A 651 5.26 38.18 6.38
CA LYS A 651 6.61 38.58 5.90
C LYS A 651 7.71 38.45 6.94
N ASP A 652 7.39 38.62 8.20
CA ASP A 652 8.38 38.58 9.28
C ASP A 652 8.69 37.15 9.74
N PHE A 653 7.91 36.16 9.27
CA PHE A 653 8.18 34.75 9.57
C PHE A 653 9.39 34.26 8.77
N ASP A 654 10.51 34.11 9.45
CA ASP A 654 11.74 33.59 8.87
C ASP A 654 12.46 32.70 9.89
N GLU A 655 12.61 31.45 9.59
CA GLU A 655 13.30 30.47 10.45
C GLU A 655 14.80 30.78 10.59
N ARG A 656 15.32 31.67 9.75
CA ARG A 656 16.73 32.17 9.80
C ARG A 656 16.88 33.41 10.63
N ASP A 657 15.84 33.91 11.29
CA ASP A 657 15.95 35.11 12.14
C ASP A 657 17.01 34.91 13.21
N GLN A 658 17.76 35.99 13.52
CA GLN A 658 18.86 35.96 14.48
C GLN A 658 18.45 35.43 15.86
N ALA A 659 17.25 35.76 16.32
CA ALA A 659 16.74 35.30 17.62
C ALA A 659 16.47 33.78 17.58
N VAL A 660 15.94 33.29 16.49
CA VAL A 660 15.69 31.84 16.27
C VAL A 660 17.02 31.10 16.18
N GLU A 661 17.97 31.62 15.40
CA GLU A 661 19.31 31.02 15.27
C GLU A 661 20.06 31.01 16.63
N ALA A 662 19.89 32.02 17.45
CA ALA A 662 20.50 32.06 18.79
C ALA A 662 19.97 30.88 19.66
N LEU A 663 18.65 30.62 19.63
CA LEU A 663 18.06 29.53 20.38
C LEU A 663 18.51 28.16 19.82
N ILE A 664 18.55 28.03 18.50
CA ILE A 664 19.02 26.80 17.84
C ILE A 664 20.48 26.54 18.22
N HIS A 665 21.31 27.56 18.22
CA HIS A 665 22.72 27.47 18.64
C HIS A 665 22.84 26.92 20.06
N MET A 666 22.06 27.48 21.02
CA MET A 666 22.04 26.99 22.41
C MET A 666 21.69 25.48 22.46
N ALA A 667 20.67 25.05 21.73
CA ALA A 667 20.25 23.66 21.73
C ALA A 667 21.33 22.74 21.15
N ILE A 668 21.93 23.12 20.03
CA ILE A 668 23.00 22.34 19.38
C ILE A 668 24.20 22.20 20.35
N LYS A 669 24.65 23.30 20.94
CA LYS A 669 25.79 23.28 21.85
C LYS A 669 25.56 22.40 23.08
N ALA A 670 24.37 22.47 23.67
CA ALA A 670 24.02 21.64 24.81
C ALA A 670 24.03 20.12 24.46
N CYS A 671 23.47 19.74 23.32
CA CYS A 671 23.50 18.37 22.89
C CYS A 671 24.92 17.86 22.58
N LEU A 672 25.72 18.66 21.87
CA LEU A 672 27.11 18.31 21.56
C LEU A 672 27.97 18.16 22.84
N ALA A 673 27.77 19.02 23.82
CA ALA A 673 28.49 18.96 25.09
C ALA A 673 28.22 17.66 25.85
N GLN A 674 27.02 17.08 25.70
CA GLN A 674 26.64 15.81 26.34
C GLN A 674 26.80 14.61 25.43
N GLY A 675 27.30 14.78 24.20
CA GLY A 675 27.42 13.70 23.22
C GLY A 675 26.08 13.14 22.80
N LYS A 676 25.03 13.95 22.78
CA LYS A 676 23.66 13.53 22.45
C LYS A 676 23.25 14.00 21.06
N TYR A 677 22.25 13.33 20.51
CA TYR A 677 21.70 13.61 19.18
C TYR A 677 21.03 14.98 19.13
N ILE A 678 21.25 15.69 18.03
CA ILE A 678 20.55 16.93 17.70
C ILE A 678 20.23 16.94 16.21
N GLY A 679 18.96 16.96 15.89
CA GLY A 679 18.47 17.04 14.50
C GLY A 679 17.53 18.22 14.32
N ILE A 680 17.12 18.44 13.07
CA ILE A 680 16.10 19.43 12.71
C ILE A 680 15.13 18.79 11.75
N CYS A 681 13.84 19.10 11.86
CA CYS A 681 12.80 18.53 11.01
C CYS A 681 11.80 19.56 10.46
N GLY A 682 12.05 20.85 10.63
CA GLY A 682 11.21 21.90 10.06
C GLY A 682 11.42 22.12 8.57
N GLN A 683 10.65 23.02 7.98
CA GLN A 683 10.73 23.36 6.54
C GLN A 683 11.95 24.21 6.19
N GLY A 684 12.53 24.90 7.14
CA GLY A 684 13.61 25.87 6.90
C GLY A 684 14.75 25.33 6.03
N PRO A 685 15.36 24.17 6.36
CA PRO A 685 16.47 23.65 5.57
C PRO A 685 16.06 23.23 4.14
N SER A 686 14.82 22.83 3.93
CA SER A 686 14.31 22.50 2.58
C SER A 686 14.10 23.77 1.75
N ASP A 687 13.62 24.83 2.38
CA ASP A 687 13.31 26.11 1.70
C ASP A 687 14.53 26.99 1.50
N HIS A 688 15.52 26.90 2.41
CA HIS A 688 16.67 27.79 2.46
C HIS A 688 18.00 27.03 2.53
N PRO A 689 18.70 26.89 1.41
CA PRO A 689 19.99 26.19 1.38
C PRO A 689 21.07 26.80 2.31
N ASP A 690 21.06 28.13 2.48
CA ASP A 690 21.98 28.82 3.39
C ASP A 690 21.74 28.42 4.85
N PHE A 691 20.49 28.17 5.22
CA PHE A 691 20.15 27.69 6.55
C PHE A 691 20.65 26.25 6.79
N ALA A 692 20.50 25.37 5.81
CA ALA A 692 21.04 24.01 5.88
C ALA A 692 22.56 24.03 6.09
N GLN A 693 23.28 24.88 5.37
CA GLN A 693 24.72 25.03 5.51
C GLN A 693 25.11 25.57 6.89
N TRP A 694 24.38 26.56 7.38
CA TRP A 694 24.61 27.12 8.72
C TRP A 694 24.46 26.04 9.80
N LEU A 695 23.42 25.23 9.72
CA LEU A 695 23.18 24.13 10.66
C LEU A 695 24.31 23.09 10.61
N ALA A 696 24.78 22.74 9.43
CA ALA A 696 25.90 21.82 9.26
C ALA A 696 27.18 22.40 9.89
N ASP A 697 27.44 23.68 9.68
CA ASP A 697 28.59 24.38 10.25
C ASP A 697 28.52 24.47 11.78
N GLU A 698 27.33 24.56 12.36
CA GLU A 698 27.10 24.51 13.81
C GLU A 698 27.33 23.11 14.41
N GLY A 699 27.44 22.06 13.57
CA GLY A 699 27.70 20.71 14.03
C GLY A 699 26.45 19.87 14.27
N ILE A 700 25.32 20.22 13.67
CA ILE A 700 24.06 19.44 13.81
C ILE A 700 24.27 17.99 13.37
N SER A 701 23.67 17.04 14.10
CA SER A 701 23.82 15.60 13.81
C SER A 701 23.08 15.18 12.55
N SER A 702 21.89 15.71 12.34
CA SER A 702 21.07 15.38 11.16
C SER A 702 20.19 16.54 10.71
N ILE A 703 19.89 16.53 9.43
CA ILE A 703 18.89 17.42 8.82
C ILE A 703 17.86 16.53 8.14
N SER A 704 16.61 16.61 8.60
CA SER A 704 15.49 15.88 8.00
C SER A 704 14.78 16.77 7.00
N LEU A 705 14.61 16.27 5.79
CA LEU A 705 14.11 17.03 4.67
C LEU A 705 12.86 16.34 4.08
N ASN A 706 12.03 17.11 3.43
CA ASN A 706 11.01 16.55 2.58
C ASN A 706 11.69 15.74 1.46
N PRO A 707 11.11 14.61 1.02
CA PRO A 707 11.78 13.72 0.05
C PRO A 707 12.26 14.41 -1.22
N ASP A 708 11.54 15.41 -1.72
CA ASP A 708 11.88 16.16 -2.92
C ASP A 708 13.12 17.08 -2.77
N SER A 709 13.50 17.40 -1.54
CA SER A 709 14.67 18.27 -1.25
C SER A 709 15.94 17.49 -0.90
N VAL A 710 15.85 16.19 -0.69
CA VAL A 710 16.95 15.37 -0.14
C VAL A 710 18.20 15.42 -1.00
N VAL A 711 18.08 15.10 -2.29
CA VAL A 711 19.23 15.00 -3.20
C VAL A 711 19.90 16.34 -3.40
N ALA A 712 19.12 17.39 -3.68
CA ALA A 712 19.65 18.73 -3.93
C ALA A 712 20.39 19.29 -2.71
N THR A 713 19.82 19.15 -1.52
CA THR A 713 20.45 19.64 -0.28
C THR A 713 21.72 18.85 0.06
N TRP A 714 21.67 17.52 -0.13
CA TRP A 714 22.85 16.68 0.12
C TRP A 714 24.02 17.06 -0.78
N LYS A 715 23.76 17.25 -2.08
CA LYS A 715 24.79 17.69 -3.04
C LYS A 715 25.36 19.06 -2.68
N LEU A 716 24.51 19.97 -2.25
CA LEU A 716 24.91 21.32 -1.85
C LEU A 716 25.84 21.28 -0.63
N LEU A 717 25.51 20.50 0.40
CA LEU A 717 26.34 20.35 1.60
C LEU A 717 27.67 19.64 1.29
N ALA A 718 27.67 18.68 0.38
CA ALA A 718 28.88 17.97 -0.04
C ALA A 718 29.82 18.87 -0.84
N ALA A 719 29.29 19.78 -1.65
CA ALA A 719 30.10 20.72 -2.45
C ALA A 719 30.84 21.77 -1.62
N ALA A 720 30.36 22.05 -0.38
CA ALA A 720 30.98 23.02 0.53
C ALA A 720 32.20 22.44 1.27
N HIS A 721 32.50 21.17 1.12
CA HIS A 721 33.64 20.47 1.68
C HIS A 721 34.52 19.93 0.53
#